data_e623b93264955fd343ceddb5a7881719
#
_entry.id   e623b93264955fd343ceddb5a7881719
#
_cell.length_a   1.000
_cell.length_b   1.000
_cell.length_c   1.000
_cell.angle_alpha   90.00
_cell.angle_beta   90.00
_cell.angle_gamma   90.00
#
_symmetry.space_group_name_H-M   'P 1'
#
loop_
_entity.id
_entity.type
_entity.pdbx_description
1 polymer ?
#
loop_
_entity_poly.entity_id
_entity_poly.type
_entity_poly.pdbx_seq_one_letter_code
_entity_poly.pdbx_strand_id
1 'polypeptide(L)'
;MEDNIFDKVHEVDLQKKMEESYIEYAMSVIASRALPDVRDGLKPVQRRILFSMIELNNGPDKPHRKCARIVGDTMGKYHPHGDSSIYGALVNMAQDWSTRYPLVDGHGNFGSVDGDGAAAMRYTEARLSKISMEMLADINKDTVDFQPNFDETEREPVVLPARYPNLLVNGTSGIAVGMATNIPPHNLRETISAVVKIIDNYVEEDRDTGMDEILSIVKGPDFPTGAMILGTRGIEEAYRTGRGKIRVRAVTDIETLPNGKSQIIVTELPYMVNKARLIEKMAELVRDKKIDGITSINDHSNREGMRICIELRRDANANVILNQLYKHTQLQDTFGVNMLALVNNEPKVMNLLDMLKYYLQHQEDVVTRRTKYDLNKAQERAHILEGLLKALENIDEVIRIIRASKNTQEAKEGLITAFGLTEVQAQAIVDMRLRALTGLERARLQGEYDELVNKIRELKAILGDRSLLLRVIRQEILLIAEKYGDDRRTSIGFDEYDLSMEDLIPKENTVIAMTKLGYIKRMTVDNFRSQNRGGKGIKGMATIHNDYMEELLMTTTHHYLMFFTNMGRVYRLKAYEIPEASRTARGTAIVNLLSLQAEEKITAVIPVNEFKAGEFLFMATRKGVVKKTPIEDYSNVRKTGLAAISLRDDDELIEVKFTDGKKDVILVTKFGQCIRFHESDVRQTGRVSMGVRGINLQDEDEVIGMQLSCQGDYLLIVSEKGMGKRTSVGEFTCQNRGGKGVKCYKITEKTGNVVGVKAVNEENEIMLITTEGIIIRLECKDISILGRITSGVKLMNLKNDITVASIAKVREKEEESEETEEEAETAKE
;
A
#
# COMPACT_ATOMS: atom_id res chain seq x y z
N MET A 1 -15.53 -6.17 71.13
CA MET A 1 -15.93 -6.00 69.75
C MET A 1 -14.74 -6.33 68.95
N GLU A 2 -14.68 -7.58 68.55
CA GLU A 2 -13.63 -8.06 67.63
C GLU A 2 -14.08 -7.67 66.21
N ASP A 3 -13.44 -6.68 65.60
CA ASP A 3 -13.57 -6.41 64.20
C ASP A 3 -12.91 -7.50 63.40
N ASN A 4 -13.71 -8.42 62.86
CA ASN A 4 -13.30 -9.43 61.91
C ASN A 4 -12.82 -8.70 60.60
N ILE A 5 -11.50 -8.63 60.45
CA ILE A 5 -10.80 -8.04 59.31
C ILE A 5 -10.89 -8.92 58.05
N PHE A 6 -11.56 -10.09 58.11
CA PHE A 6 -11.43 -11.16 57.06
C PHE A 6 -12.67 -11.39 56.19
N ASP A 7 -13.75 -10.62 56.26
CA ASP A 7 -14.95 -10.90 55.43
C ASP A 7 -15.56 -9.65 54.76
N LYS A 8 -14.79 -8.95 53.95
CA LYS A 8 -15.39 -8.13 52.91
C LYS A 8 -15.38 -8.94 51.59
N VAL A 9 -16.42 -9.71 51.36
CA VAL A 9 -16.70 -10.29 50.05
C VAL A 9 -17.05 -9.14 49.11
N HIS A 10 -16.16 -8.83 48.16
CA HIS A 10 -16.45 -7.91 47.09
C HIS A 10 -17.02 -8.72 45.91
N GLU A 11 -18.26 -8.45 45.54
CA GLU A 11 -18.81 -8.96 44.30
C GLU A 11 -18.09 -8.28 43.12
N VAL A 12 -17.45 -9.07 42.29
CA VAL A 12 -16.75 -8.61 41.09
C VAL A 12 -17.44 -9.25 39.89
N ASP A 13 -17.91 -8.43 38.98
CA ASP A 13 -18.36 -8.90 37.67
C ASP A 13 -17.14 -9.51 36.91
N LEU A 14 -17.19 -10.81 36.74
CA LEU A 14 -16.09 -11.57 36.11
C LEU A 14 -15.86 -11.08 34.67
N GLN A 15 -16.92 -10.83 33.91
CA GLN A 15 -16.83 -10.36 32.54
C GLN A 15 -16.08 -9.02 32.48
N LYS A 16 -16.54 -8.05 33.25
CA LYS A 16 -15.94 -6.71 33.29
C LYS A 16 -14.48 -6.77 33.74
N LYS A 17 -14.18 -7.57 34.77
CA LYS A 17 -12.80 -7.72 35.27
C LYS A 17 -11.88 -8.39 34.25
N MET A 18 -12.39 -9.37 33.49
CA MET A 18 -11.64 -9.99 32.42
C MET A 18 -11.40 -9.01 31.25
N GLU A 19 -12.41 -8.25 30.84
CA GLU A 19 -12.28 -7.23 29.80
C GLU A 19 -11.24 -6.19 30.17
N GLU A 20 -11.29 -5.62 31.38
CA GLU A 20 -10.29 -4.65 31.88
C GLU A 20 -8.88 -5.24 31.89
N SER A 21 -8.71 -6.43 32.48
CA SER A 21 -7.40 -7.09 32.57
C SER A 21 -6.84 -7.47 31.20
N TYR A 22 -7.69 -7.87 30.26
CA TYR A 22 -7.28 -8.18 28.89
C TYR A 22 -6.84 -6.94 28.13
N ILE A 23 -7.55 -5.82 28.29
CA ILE A 23 -7.16 -4.55 27.69
C ILE A 23 -5.82 -4.06 28.24
N GLU A 24 -5.62 -4.11 29.55
CA GLU A 24 -4.34 -3.75 30.19
C GLU A 24 -3.18 -4.62 29.68
N TYR A 25 -3.40 -5.93 29.59
CA TYR A 25 -2.41 -6.86 29.03
C TYR A 25 -2.12 -6.55 27.56
N ALA A 26 -3.16 -6.32 26.74
CA ALA A 26 -3.01 -6.01 25.33
C ALA A 26 -2.21 -4.70 25.13
N MET A 27 -2.53 -3.66 25.90
CA MET A 27 -1.80 -2.39 25.85
C MET A 27 -0.33 -2.56 26.26
N SER A 28 -0.06 -3.34 27.32
CA SER A 28 1.31 -3.63 27.72
C SER A 28 2.09 -4.38 26.65
N VAL A 29 1.50 -5.39 26.00
CA VAL A 29 2.14 -6.13 24.92
C VAL A 29 2.40 -5.25 23.69
N ILE A 30 1.47 -4.38 23.33
CA ILE A 30 1.60 -3.47 22.21
C ILE A 30 2.68 -2.44 22.46
N ALA A 31 2.58 -1.68 23.54
CA ALA A 31 3.45 -0.54 23.81
C ALA A 31 4.84 -0.92 24.34
N SER A 32 4.96 -2.03 25.12
CA SER A 32 6.17 -2.32 25.89
C SER A 32 6.84 -3.66 25.58
N ARG A 33 6.41 -4.42 24.57
CA ARG A 33 6.99 -5.75 24.32
C ARG A 33 7.21 -6.08 22.84
N ALA A 34 6.15 -6.09 22.01
CA ALA A 34 6.17 -6.74 20.71
C ALA A 34 6.51 -5.81 19.54
N LEU A 35 6.16 -4.54 19.64
CA LEU A 35 6.32 -3.59 18.55
C LEU A 35 7.56 -2.72 18.74
N PRO A 36 8.24 -2.36 17.61
CA PRO A 36 9.37 -1.43 17.63
C PRO A 36 8.90 0.02 17.67
N ASP A 37 9.73 0.91 18.21
CA ASP A 37 9.56 2.35 18.04
C ASP A 37 10.05 2.78 16.65
N VAL A 38 9.33 3.67 15.98
CA VAL A 38 9.67 4.12 14.62
C VAL A 38 11.01 4.85 14.55
N ARG A 39 11.42 5.51 15.65
CA ARG A 39 12.61 6.35 15.74
C ARG A 39 13.91 5.56 15.75
N ASP A 40 14.00 4.49 16.55
CA ASP A 40 15.22 3.67 16.67
C ASP A 40 15.06 2.23 16.15
N GLY A 41 13.84 1.82 15.81
CA GLY A 41 13.55 0.50 15.26
C GLY A 41 13.73 -0.66 16.22
N LEU A 42 13.82 -0.40 17.52
CA LEU A 42 14.09 -1.38 18.53
C LEU A 42 12.87 -1.73 19.38
N LYS A 43 12.76 -2.98 19.74
CA LYS A 43 11.86 -3.42 20.81
C LYS A 43 12.50 -3.06 22.18
N PRO A 44 11.69 -2.88 23.24
CA PRO A 44 12.20 -2.52 24.56
C PRO A 44 13.33 -3.44 25.06
N VAL A 45 13.22 -4.76 24.88
CA VAL A 45 14.26 -5.71 25.29
C VAL A 45 15.58 -5.48 24.55
N GLN A 46 15.54 -5.21 23.26
CA GLN A 46 16.74 -4.95 22.45
C GLN A 46 17.42 -3.65 22.86
N ARG A 47 16.62 -2.59 23.05
CA ARG A 47 17.12 -1.28 23.52
C ARG A 47 17.81 -1.40 24.88
N ARG A 48 17.20 -2.11 25.83
CA ARG A 48 17.73 -2.36 27.16
C ARG A 48 19.03 -3.17 27.15
N ILE A 49 19.14 -4.16 26.26
CA ILE A 49 20.38 -4.94 26.09
C ILE A 49 21.51 -4.03 25.60
N LEU A 50 21.30 -3.26 24.54
CA LEU A 50 22.33 -2.37 23.99
C LEU A 50 22.74 -1.30 25.01
N PHE A 51 21.78 -0.75 25.76
CA PHE A 51 22.05 0.22 26.82
C PHE A 51 22.84 -0.41 27.99
N SER A 52 22.47 -1.58 28.47
CA SER A 52 23.25 -2.32 29.49
C SER A 52 24.68 -2.60 29.00
N MET A 53 24.86 -2.96 27.73
CA MET A 53 26.19 -3.23 27.19
C MET A 53 27.09 -2.01 27.16
N ILE A 54 26.56 -0.81 26.84
CA ILE A 54 27.37 0.42 26.89
C ILE A 54 27.68 0.83 28.31
N GLU A 55 26.76 0.70 29.26
CA GLU A 55 26.96 0.94 30.68
C GLU A 55 28.04 0.01 31.28
N LEU A 56 28.07 -1.25 30.83
CA LEU A 56 29.13 -2.18 31.16
C LEU A 56 30.50 -1.84 30.49
N ASN A 57 30.60 -0.79 29.72
CA ASN A 57 31.78 -0.46 28.91
C ASN A 57 32.23 -1.65 28.01
N ASN A 58 31.28 -2.27 27.34
CA ASN A 58 31.45 -3.44 26.49
C ASN A 58 31.44 -3.09 25.00
N GLY A 59 32.24 -2.09 24.62
CA GLY A 59 32.37 -1.61 23.25
C GLY A 59 33.17 -2.53 22.32
N PRO A 60 33.20 -2.22 21.02
CA PRO A 60 33.84 -3.07 20.00
C PRO A 60 35.37 -3.18 20.14
N ASP A 61 35.98 -2.25 20.84
CA ASP A 61 37.43 -2.20 21.16
C ASP A 61 37.79 -2.90 22.47
N LYS A 62 36.79 -3.43 23.17
CA LYS A 62 36.98 -4.17 24.45
C LYS A 62 36.90 -5.68 24.23
N PRO A 63 37.44 -6.46 25.15
CA PRO A 63 37.27 -7.91 25.17
C PRO A 63 35.79 -8.29 25.24
N HIS A 64 35.42 -9.40 24.60
CA HIS A 64 34.09 -9.99 24.75
C HIS A 64 33.82 -10.34 26.23
N ARG A 65 32.56 -10.19 26.66
CA ARG A 65 32.09 -10.57 27.99
C ARG A 65 31.16 -11.75 27.87
N LYS A 66 31.12 -12.60 28.93
CA LYS A 66 30.13 -13.69 28.99
C LYS A 66 28.72 -13.18 28.83
N CYS A 67 27.94 -13.81 27.97
CA CYS A 67 26.54 -13.43 27.73
C CYS A 67 25.72 -13.49 29.04
N ALA A 68 26.03 -14.44 29.93
CA ALA A 68 25.41 -14.54 31.26
C ALA A 68 25.54 -13.23 32.08
N ARG A 69 26.66 -12.52 31.96
CA ARG A 69 26.85 -11.25 32.67
C ARG A 69 25.98 -10.14 32.04
N ILE A 70 25.92 -10.08 30.69
CA ILE A 70 25.11 -9.05 29.97
C ILE A 70 23.63 -9.30 30.31
N VAL A 71 23.17 -10.53 30.21
CA VAL A 71 21.79 -10.92 30.52
C VAL A 71 21.45 -10.62 31.97
N GLY A 72 22.34 -10.97 32.91
CA GLY A 72 22.12 -10.71 34.33
C GLY A 72 22.03 -9.20 34.67
N ASP A 73 22.89 -8.38 34.08
CA ASP A 73 22.86 -6.93 34.29
C ASP A 73 21.58 -6.31 33.68
N THR A 74 21.22 -6.71 32.46
CA THR A 74 19.98 -6.26 31.78
C THR A 74 18.74 -6.65 32.56
N MET A 75 18.68 -7.90 33.07
CA MET A 75 17.54 -8.40 33.82
C MET A 75 17.41 -7.71 35.19
N GLY A 76 18.53 -7.52 35.88
CA GLY A 76 18.54 -6.93 37.21
C GLY A 76 18.24 -5.44 37.25
N LYS A 77 18.64 -4.69 36.18
CA LYS A 77 18.47 -3.23 36.15
C LYS A 77 17.30 -2.74 35.34
N TYR A 78 17.01 -3.39 34.18
CA TYR A 78 16.13 -2.77 33.19
C TYR A 78 14.96 -3.66 32.75
N HIS A 79 15.14 -4.99 32.67
CA HIS A 79 14.14 -5.85 32.02
C HIS A 79 13.70 -7.01 32.95
N PRO A 80 12.64 -6.83 33.75
CA PRO A 80 12.21 -7.78 34.77
C PRO A 80 11.46 -8.99 34.19
N HIS A 81 12.09 -9.70 33.26
CA HIS A 81 11.53 -10.87 32.58
C HIS A 81 12.58 -12.03 32.56
N GLY A 82 12.15 -13.21 32.09
CA GLY A 82 12.99 -14.37 32.05
C GLY A 82 14.31 -14.21 31.28
N ASP A 83 15.38 -14.73 31.80
CA ASP A 83 16.73 -14.69 31.23
C ASP A 83 16.82 -15.31 29.82
N SER A 84 16.04 -16.34 29.56
CA SER A 84 15.95 -16.98 28.24
C SER A 84 15.42 -16.05 27.16
N SER A 85 14.47 -15.17 27.48
CA SER A 85 13.93 -14.19 26.51
C SER A 85 14.96 -13.10 26.19
N ILE A 86 15.69 -12.62 27.20
CA ILE A 86 16.76 -11.63 27.04
C ILE A 86 17.91 -12.23 26.22
N TYR A 87 18.31 -13.44 26.57
CA TYR A 87 19.38 -14.15 25.85
C TYR A 87 19.00 -14.45 24.40
N GLY A 88 17.76 -14.87 24.15
CA GLY A 88 17.24 -15.07 22.80
C GLY A 88 17.27 -13.78 21.95
N ALA A 89 16.94 -12.64 22.53
CA ALA A 89 17.03 -11.35 21.84
C ALA A 89 18.50 -10.95 21.56
N LEU A 90 19.40 -11.17 22.51
CA LEU A 90 20.84 -10.94 22.33
C LEU A 90 21.40 -11.80 21.20
N VAL A 91 21.07 -13.10 21.19
CA VAL A 91 21.48 -14.07 20.16
C VAL A 91 20.99 -13.62 18.78
N ASN A 92 19.71 -13.25 18.66
CA ASN A 92 19.15 -12.79 17.37
C ASN A 92 19.89 -11.57 16.80
N MET A 93 20.26 -10.61 17.64
CA MET A 93 21.03 -9.43 17.23
C MET A 93 22.48 -9.75 16.81
N ALA A 94 23.00 -10.93 17.16
CA ALA A 94 24.34 -11.37 16.80
C ALA A 94 24.38 -12.29 15.57
N GLN A 95 23.24 -12.81 15.12
CA GLN A 95 23.15 -13.74 13.99
C GLN A 95 23.15 -12.98 12.66
N ASP A 96 24.11 -13.27 11.78
CA ASP A 96 24.28 -12.64 10.47
C ASP A 96 23.26 -13.09 9.42
N TRP A 97 22.53 -14.19 9.68
CA TRP A 97 21.40 -14.65 8.86
C TRP A 97 20.03 -14.15 9.35
N SER A 98 19.95 -13.60 10.56
CA SER A 98 18.73 -13.03 11.16
C SER A 98 18.69 -11.52 11.07
N THR A 99 19.84 -10.86 11.22
CA THR A 99 19.97 -9.38 11.26
C THR A 99 20.90 -8.94 10.15
N ARG A 100 20.43 -8.03 9.29
CA ARG A 100 21.17 -7.58 8.09
C ARG A 100 22.47 -6.86 8.43
N TYR A 101 22.47 -6.05 9.50
CA TYR A 101 23.62 -5.41 10.11
C TYR A 101 23.64 -5.73 11.59
N PRO A 102 24.34 -6.80 12.02
CA PRO A 102 24.32 -7.25 13.41
C PRO A 102 24.74 -6.18 14.39
N LEU A 103 23.95 -6.01 15.45
CA LEU A 103 24.21 -5.03 16.51
C LEU A 103 25.11 -5.55 17.61
N VAL A 104 25.25 -6.87 17.68
CA VAL A 104 26.07 -7.57 18.68
C VAL A 104 27.14 -8.39 17.94
N ASP A 105 28.38 -8.28 18.40
CA ASP A 105 29.50 -9.11 17.96
C ASP A 105 29.65 -10.30 18.93
N GLY A 106 29.21 -11.48 18.46
CA GLY A 106 29.18 -12.72 19.23
C GLY A 106 30.42 -13.58 19.04
N HIS A 107 30.87 -14.22 20.12
CA HIS A 107 31.97 -15.22 20.11
C HIS A 107 31.52 -16.52 20.75
N GLY A 108 31.60 -17.61 19.99
CA GLY A 108 31.11 -18.93 20.40
C GLY A 108 30.00 -19.42 19.47
N ASN A 109 29.18 -20.34 19.97
CA ASN A 109 28.07 -20.92 19.20
C ASN A 109 26.77 -20.13 19.45
N PHE A 110 26.37 -19.36 18.48
CA PHE A 110 25.11 -18.56 18.46
C PHE A 110 23.99 -19.24 17.64
N GLY A 111 24.10 -20.55 17.40
CA GLY A 111 23.12 -21.27 16.59
C GLY A 111 23.53 -21.40 15.12
N SER A 112 22.63 -21.92 14.30
CA SER A 112 22.85 -22.11 12.87
C SER A 112 21.57 -21.86 12.05
N VAL A 113 21.71 -21.79 10.73
CA VAL A 113 20.58 -21.69 9.78
C VAL A 113 19.72 -22.97 9.80
N ASP A 114 20.25 -24.07 10.34
CA ASP A 114 19.53 -25.33 10.57
C ASP A 114 18.51 -25.25 11.70
N GLY A 115 18.54 -24.15 12.47
CA GLY A 115 17.64 -23.95 13.59
C GLY A 115 18.19 -24.52 14.90
N ASP A 116 19.49 -24.89 14.94
CA ASP A 116 20.15 -25.21 16.18
C ASP A 116 20.13 -24.00 17.11
N GLY A 117 19.84 -24.27 18.39
CA GLY A 117 19.86 -23.23 19.40
C GLY A 117 21.29 -22.77 19.70
N ALA A 118 21.42 -21.53 20.20
CA ALA A 118 22.70 -21.09 20.76
C ALA A 118 23.12 -21.93 21.96
N ALA A 119 24.44 -22.05 22.17
CA ALA A 119 24.97 -22.65 23.39
C ALA A 119 24.54 -21.86 24.64
N ALA A 120 24.51 -22.49 25.82
CA ALA A 120 24.09 -21.81 27.02
C ALA A 120 24.94 -20.54 27.30
N MET A 121 24.31 -19.48 27.78
CA MET A 121 24.90 -18.14 27.96
C MET A 121 26.16 -18.06 28.79
N ARG A 122 26.45 -19.13 29.58
CA ARG A 122 27.72 -19.27 30.31
C ARG A 122 28.92 -19.61 29.44
N TYR A 123 28.69 -20.12 28.22
CA TYR A 123 29.74 -20.48 27.26
C TYR A 123 29.98 -19.40 26.22
N THR A 124 28.91 -18.73 25.77
CA THR A 124 28.99 -17.68 24.75
C THR A 124 29.45 -16.35 25.32
N GLU A 125 30.08 -15.56 24.49
CA GLU A 125 30.56 -14.22 24.80
C GLU A 125 30.08 -13.22 23.76
N ALA A 126 29.89 -11.96 24.16
CA ALA A 126 29.43 -10.92 23.26
C ALA A 126 30.01 -9.55 23.63
N ARG A 127 30.02 -8.65 22.65
CA ARG A 127 30.28 -7.22 22.80
C ARG A 127 29.45 -6.42 21.76
N LEU A 128 29.39 -5.12 21.93
CA LEU A 128 28.76 -4.25 20.92
C LEU A 128 29.53 -4.34 19.59
N SER A 129 28.82 -4.38 18.48
CA SER A 129 29.40 -4.26 17.15
C SER A 129 29.80 -2.82 16.87
N LYS A 130 30.62 -2.60 15.82
CA LYS A 130 31.04 -1.23 15.45
C LYS A 130 29.83 -0.36 15.06
N ILE A 131 28.88 -0.90 14.33
CA ILE A 131 27.70 -0.16 13.87
C ILE A 131 26.73 0.17 15.03
N SER A 132 26.66 -0.66 16.07
CA SER A 132 25.81 -0.38 17.22
C SER A 132 26.27 0.83 18.02
N MET A 133 27.54 1.24 17.89
CA MET A 133 28.02 2.47 18.50
C MET A 133 27.37 3.72 17.86
N GLU A 134 26.95 3.63 16.59
CA GLU A 134 26.21 4.72 15.94
C GLU A 134 24.73 4.80 16.45
N MET A 135 24.18 3.66 16.97
CA MET A 135 22.88 3.66 17.65
C MET A 135 22.92 4.38 19.01
N LEU A 136 24.05 4.30 19.70
CA LEU A 136 24.26 4.80 21.06
C LEU A 136 25.05 6.12 21.10
N ALA A 137 25.43 6.65 19.94
CA ALA A 137 26.27 7.83 19.83
C ALA A 137 25.65 9.04 20.55
N ASP A 138 26.48 9.72 21.33
CA ASP A 138 26.08 10.95 22.04
C ASP A 138 24.93 10.77 23.06
N ILE A 139 24.63 9.55 23.50
CA ILE A 139 23.56 9.28 24.49
C ILE A 139 23.77 10.03 25.81
N ASN A 140 25.04 10.35 26.15
CA ASN A 140 25.41 11.07 27.36
C ASN A 140 25.30 12.60 27.21
N LYS A 141 24.85 13.11 26.06
CA LYS A 141 24.70 14.54 25.78
C LYS A 141 23.24 15.01 25.80
N ASP A 142 22.41 14.38 26.61
CA ASP A 142 20.98 14.71 26.73
C ASP A 142 20.21 14.69 25.41
N THR A 143 20.59 13.78 24.50
CA THR A 143 20.03 13.67 23.16
C THR A 143 18.65 13.03 23.13
N VAL A 144 18.34 12.19 24.13
CA VAL A 144 17.08 11.44 24.26
C VAL A 144 16.56 11.53 25.69
N ASP A 145 15.25 11.26 25.85
CA ASP A 145 14.63 11.23 27.16
C ASP A 145 14.94 9.92 27.89
N PHE A 146 15.05 10.05 29.21
CA PHE A 146 15.23 8.92 30.13
C PHE A 146 14.05 8.80 31.07
N GLN A 147 13.59 7.59 31.30
CA GLN A 147 12.54 7.25 32.25
C GLN A 147 13.09 6.40 33.39
N PRO A 148 12.44 6.35 34.58
CA PRO A 148 12.78 5.40 35.62
C PRO A 148 12.61 3.96 35.11
N ASN A 149 13.43 3.03 35.59
CA ASN A 149 13.24 1.60 35.38
C ASN A 149 12.05 1.08 36.21
N PHE A 150 11.82 -0.23 36.22
CA PHE A 150 10.68 -0.89 36.88
C PHE A 150 10.63 -0.72 38.42
N ASP A 151 11.76 -0.50 39.10
CA ASP A 151 11.87 -0.30 40.55
C ASP A 151 12.34 1.11 40.94
N GLU A 152 12.42 2.04 39.99
CA GLU A 152 12.82 3.43 40.14
C GLU A 152 14.25 3.65 40.69
N THR A 153 15.09 2.60 40.69
CA THR A 153 16.48 2.70 41.16
C THR A 153 17.45 3.17 40.09
N GLU A 154 17.13 2.91 38.84
CA GLU A 154 17.95 3.26 37.68
C GLU A 154 17.13 4.04 36.65
N ARG A 155 17.80 4.59 35.66
CA ARG A 155 17.14 5.26 34.52
C ARG A 155 17.51 4.56 33.21
N GLU A 156 16.52 4.38 32.35
CA GLU A 156 16.68 3.81 31.02
C GLU A 156 16.25 4.79 29.94
N PRO A 157 16.86 4.75 28.74
CA PRO A 157 16.45 5.63 27.64
C PRO A 157 15.11 5.17 27.08
N VAL A 158 14.23 6.13 26.80
CA VAL A 158 12.95 5.88 26.13
C VAL A 158 13.18 5.41 24.69
N VAL A 159 14.19 5.97 24.02
CA VAL A 159 14.61 5.68 22.64
C VAL A 159 16.12 5.91 22.53
N LEU A 160 16.79 5.25 21.59
CA LEU A 160 18.20 5.52 21.34
C LEU A 160 18.37 6.66 20.30
N PRO A 161 19.54 7.35 20.29
CA PRO A 161 19.82 8.40 19.29
C PRO A 161 19.77 7.91 17.85
N ALA A 162 20.18 6.67 17.56
CA ALA A 162 20.01 5.95 16.29
C ALA A 162 20.42 6.77 15.05
N ARG A 163 21.70 7.01 14.85
CA ARG A 163 22.22 7.83 13.73
C ARG A 163 21.95 7.29 12.32
N TYR A 164 21.37 6.12 12.18
CA TYR A 164 20.90 5.56 10.91
C TYR A 164 19.49 4.95 11.08
N PRO A 165 18.69 4.83 10.04
CA PRO A 165 17.30 4.38 10.12
C PRO A 165 17.20 2.87 10.35
N ASN A 166 17.53 2.43 11.58
CA ASN A 166 17.66 1.02 11.95
C ASN A 166 16.37 0.23 11.72
N LEU A 167 15.19 0.82 11.90
CA LEU A 167 13.91 0.15 11.65
C LEU A 167 13.83 -0.43 10.23
N LEU A 168 14.25 0.32 9.23
CA LEU A 168 14.25 -0.11 7.83
C LEU A 168 15.49 -0.96 7.52
N VAL A 169 16.65 -0.59 8.05
CA VAL A 169 17.93 -1.27 7.74
C VAL A 169 17.94 -2.71 8.25
N ASN A 170 17.55 -2.95 9.49
CA ASN A 170 17.49 -4.30 10.06
C ASN A 170 16.11 -4.95 10.00
N GLY A 171 15.06 -4.18 9.78
CA GLY A 171 13.71 -4.68 9.85
C GLY A 171 13.33 -5.19 11.24
N THR A 172 12.14 -5.75 11.35
CA THR A 172 11.69 -6.41 12.58
C THR A 172 10.44 -7.26 12.32
N SER A 173 10.24 -8.27 13.11
CA SER A 173 8.98 -9.04 13.15
C SER A 173 8.48 -9.13 14.57
N GLY A 174 7.17 -9.06 14.79
CA GLY A 174 6.58 -9.15 16.12
C GLY A 174 5.08 -9.40 16.07
N ILE A 175 4.60 -10.17 17.07
CA ILE A 175 3.18 -10.50 17.21
C ILE A 175 2.70 -9.86 18.50
N ALA A 176 1.78 -8.92 18.41
CA ALA A 176 1.09 -8.29 19.52
C ALA A 176 -0.35 -8.80 19.62
N VAL A 177 -1.12 -8.27 20.55
CA VAL A 177 -2.54 -8.61 20.68
C VAL A 177 -3.33 -7.86 19.59
N GLY A 178 -4.01 -8.60 18.72
CA GLY A 178 -4.83 -8.05 17.65
C GLY A 178 -4.07 -7.48 16.44
N MET A 179 -2.74 -7.43 16.48
CA MET A 179 -1.91 -6.89 15.41
C MET A 179 -0.53 -7.55 15.36
N ALA A 180 0.12 -7.46 14.22
CA ALA A 180 1.49 -7.95 14.04
C ALA A 180 2.29 -6.97 13.19
N THR A 181 3.58 -6.91 13.39
CA THR A 181 4.52 -6.20 12.53
C THR A 181 5.43 -7.17 11.80
N ASN A 182 5.76 -6.87 10.55
CA ASN A 182 6.72 -7.63 9.76
C ASN A 182 7.35 -6.70 8.72
N ILE A 183 8.40 -6.00 9.15
CA ILE A 183 9.13 -5.01 8.36
C ILE A 183 10.38 -5.69 7.81
N PRO A 184 10.56 -5.77 6.49
CA PRO A 184 11.74 -6.39 5.90
C PRO A 184 12.98 -5.51 6.10
N PRO A 185 14.19 -6.11 6.17
CA PRO A 185 15.44 -5.38 6.18
C PRO A 185 15.75 -4.77 4.80
N HIS A 186 16.58 -3.70 4.79
CA HIS A 186 16.98 -2.97 3.59
C HIS A 186 18.47 -2.69 3.56
N ASN A 187 18.99 -2.40 2.38
CA ASN A 187 20.37 -1.97 2.21
C ASN A 187 20.61 -0.59 2.84
N LEU A 188 21.72 -0.46 3.60
CA LEU A 188 22.05 0.76 4.34
C LEU A 188 22.26 1.96 3.40
N ARG A 189 22.99 1.74 2.30
CA ARG A 189 23.28 2.82 1.32
C ARG A 189 22.01 3.33 0.66
N GLU A 190 21.11 2.43 0.24
CA GLU A 190 19.85 2.82 -0.39
C GLU A 190 18.95 3.59 0.59
N THR A 191 18.84 3.11 1.82
CA THR A 191 18.00 3.75 2.85
C THR A 191 18.52 5.12 3.24
N ILE A 192 19.84 5.25 3.40
CA ILE A 192 20.49 6.54 3.68
C ILE A 192 20.33 7.49 2.49
N SER A 193 20.52 7.00 1.26
CA SER A 193 20.34 7.83 0.05
C SER A 193 18.90 8.36 -0.06
N ALA A 194 17.92 7.59 0.39
CA ALA A 194 16.52 8.03 0.43
C ALA A 194 16.31 9.15 1.47
N VAL A 195 16.91 9.05 2.66
CA VAL A 195 16.88 10.13 3.66
C VAL A 195 17.59 11.38 3.13
N VAL A 196 18.75 11.23 2.50
CA VAL A 196 19.49 12.34 1.88
C VAL A 196 18.66 13.03 0.82
N LYS A 197 17.92 12.28 -0.03
CA LYS A 197 17.05 12.87 -1.05
C LYS A 197 15.92 13.70 -0.43
N ILE A 198 15.36 13.26 0.72
CA ILE A 198 14.35 14.05 1.45
C ILE A 198 14.96 15.37 1.94
N ILE A 199 16.17 15.32 2.48
CA ILE A 199 16.89 16.52 2.94
C ILE A 199 17.19 17.46 1.78
N ASP A 200 17.73 16.93 0.68
CA ASP A 200 18.13 17.74 -0.49
C ASP A 200 16.93 18.43 -1.13
N ASN A 201 15.80 17.73 -1.31
CA ASN A 201 14.56 18.33 -1.83
C ASN A 201 14.07 19.48 -0.93
N TYR A 202 14.14 19.32 0.40
CA TYR A 202 13.73 20.36 1.33
C TYR A 202 14.70 21.56 1.32
N VAL A 203 16.04 21.30 1.37
CA VAL A 203 17.06 22.34 1.54
C VAL A 203 17.35 23.08 0.24
N GLU A 204 17.35 22.37 -0.92
CA GLU A 204 17.76 22.93 -2.21
C GLU A 204 16.57 23.36 -3.07
N GLU A 205 15.46 22.63 -3.01
CA GLU A 205 14.30 22.84 -3.88
C GLU A 205 13.06 23.38 -3.13
N ASP A 206 13.11 23.49 -1.80
CA ASP A 206 12.01 23.92 -0.92
C ASP A 206 10.69 23.21 -1.22
N ARG A 207 10.75 21.90 -1.46
CA ARG A 207 9.59 21.06 -1.78
C ARG A 207 9.56 19.75 -1.00
N ASP A 208 8.38 19.18 -0.90
CA ASP A 208 8.18 17.84 -0.37
C ASP A 208 8.63 16.75 -1.37
N THR A 209 9.17 15.67 -0.84
CA THR A 209 9.58 14.50 -1.63
C THR A 209 8.39 13.60 -1.90
N GLY A 210 8.22 13.19 -3.15
CA GLY A 210 7.20 12.24 -3.58
C GLY A 210 7.62 10.78 -3.33
N MET A 211 6.62 9.89 -3.25
CA MET A 211 6.87 8.45 -3.06
C MET A 211 7.66 7.85 -4.23
N ASP A 212 7.42 8.29 -5.47
CA ASP A 212 8.07 7.75 -6.66
C ASP A 212 9.58 8.01 -6.68
N GLU A 213 10.01 9.15 -6.13
CA GLU A 213 11.44 9.46 -5.97
C GLU A 213 12.11 8.48 -4.99
N ILE A 214 11.44 8.16 -3.90
CA ILE A 214 11.94 7.19 -2.91
C ILE A 214 11.99 5.78 -3.50
N LEU A 215 10.96 5.36 -4.24
CA LEU A 215 10.92 4.07 -4.93
C LEU A 215 12.03 3.91 -5.98
N SER A 216 12.48 5.00 -6.60
CA SER A 216 13.61 4.97 -7.53
C SER A 216 14.95 4.70 -6.85
N ILE A 217 15.09 5.03 -5.56
CA ILE A 217 16.31 4.88 -4.76
C ILE A 217 16.29 3.55 -3.99
N VAL A 218 15.24 3.31 -3.20
CA VAL A 218 15.06 2.06 -2.43
C VAL A 218 14.37 1.04 -3.32
N LYS A 219 15.17 0.21 -3.97
CA LYS A 219 14.66 -0.75 -4.98
C LYS A 219 13.82 -1.88 -4.38
N GLY A 220 14.05 -2.24 -3.12
CA GLY A 220 13.36 -3.32 -2.45
C GLY A 220 14.05 -3.76 -1.16
N PRO A 221 13.48 -4.74 -0.44
CA PRO A 221 14.15 -5.37 0.69
C PRO A 221 15.50 -5.97 0.33
N ASP A 222 16.40 -6.04 1.31
CA ASP A 222 17.73 -6.64 1.20
C ASP A 222 17.94 -7.61 2.36
N PHE A 223 17.60 -8.87 2.13
CA PHE A 223 17.63 -9.91 3.16
C PHE A 223 19.05 -10.35 3.50
N PRO A 224 19.35 -10.64 4.77
CA PRO A 224 20.69 -11.11 5.18
C PRO A 224 21.07 -12.43 4.52
N THR A 225 20.11 -13.27 4.16
CA THR A 225 20.31 -14.57 3.50
C THR A 225 20.42 -14.47 1.98
N GLY A 226 20.40 -13.28 1.40
CA GLY A 226 20.43 -13.09 -0.06
C GLY A 226 19.09 -13.46 -0.70
N ALA A 227 19.09 -14.45 -1.54
CA ALA A 227 17.96 -14.93 -2.34
C ALA A 227 17.50 -13.91 -3.41
N MET A 228 16.47 -14.28 -4.15
CA MET A 228 15.94 -13.47 -5.24
C MET A 228 14.49 -13.07 -4.99
N ILE A 229 14.20 -11.79 -5.07
CA ILE A 229 12.81 -11.29 -5.07
C ILE A 229 12.26 -11.40 -6.49
N LEU A 230 11.05 -11.92 -6.63
CA LEU A 230 10.35 -12.04 -7.90
C LEU A 230 9.40 -10.87 -8.11
N GLY A 231 9.75 -10.02 -9.09
CA GLY A 231 8.97 -8.86 -9.50
C GLY A 231 9.03 -7.68 -8.53
N THR A 232 8.53 -6.54 -8.99
CA THR A 232 8.55 -5.27 -8.24
C THR A 232 7.19 -4.86 -7.69
N ARG A 233 6.11 -5.42 -8.22
CA ARG A 233 4.73 -5.04 -7.87
C ARG A 233 4.42 -5.19 -6.37
N GLY A 234 4.84 -6.31 -5.76
CA GLY A 234 4.65 -6.53 -4.33
C GLY A 234 5.45 -5.59 -3.45
N ILE A 235 6.63 -5.16 -3.93
CA ILE A 235 7.46 -4.14 -3.27
C ILE A 235 6.75 -2.79 -3.31
N GLU A 236 6.29 -2.39 -4.50
CA GLU A 236 5.62 -1.10 -4.70
C GLU A 236 4.33 -1.01 -3.86
N GLU A 237 3.51 -2.06 -3.85
CA GLU A 237 2.31 -2.13 -3.02
C GLU A 237 2.66 -1.98 -1.53
N ALA A 238 3.68 -2.71 -1.04
CA ALA A 238 4.13 -2.64 0.34
C ALA A 238 4.61 -1.24 0.73
N TYR A 239 5.39 -0.59 -0.12
CA TYR A 239 5.97 0.72 0.18
C TYR A 239 4.96 1.86 0.10
N ARG A 240 3.95 1.77 -0.77
CA ARG A 240 2.88 2.77 -0.87
C ARG A 240 1.83 2.65 0.23
N THR A 241 1.48 1.42 0.61
CA THR A 241 0.35 1.15 1.52
C THR A 241 0.76 0.72 2.93
N GLY A 242 2.02 0.37 3.14
CA GLY A 242 2.51 -0.27 4.36
C GLY A 242 2.17 -1.76 4.46
N ARG A 243 1.52 -2.35 3.45
CA ARG A 243 1.18 -3.77 3.39
C ARG A 243 1.39 -4.32 1.98
N GLY A 244 1.97 -5.51 1.88
CA GLY A 244 2.20 -6.14 0.59
C GLY A 244 2.70 -7.57 0.74
N LYS A 245 2.79 -8.27 -0.40
CA LYS A 245 3.29 -9.64 -0.47
C LYS A 245 4.46 -9.68 -1.44
N ILE A 246 5.62 -9.99 -0.93
CA ILE A 246 6.87 -10.09 -1.70
C ILE A 246 7.22 -11.56 -1.84
N ARG A 247 7.30 -12.06 -3.06
CA ARG A 247 7.75 -13.42 -3.31
C ARG A 247 9.26 -13.48 -3.35
N VAL A 248 9.82 -14.40 -2.58
CA VAL A 248 11.26 -14.62 -2.47
C VAL A 248 11.57 -16.06 -2.88
N ARG A 249 12.54 -16.24 -3.75
CA ARG A 249 12.96 -17.53 -4.28
C ARG A 249 14.42 -17.77 -3.93
N ALA A 250 14.73 -19.01 -3.58
CA ALA A 250 16.10 -19.48 -3.39
C ALA A 250 16.96 -19.27 -4.65
N VAL A 251 18.24 -19.03 -4.48
CA VAL A 251 19.21 -19.06 -5.59
C VAL A 251 19.61 -20.51 -5.85
N THR A 252 19.36 -20.95 -7.07
CA THR A 252 19.60 -22.33 -7.48
C THR A 252 20.35 -22.39 -8.79
N ASP A 253 21.19 -23.40 -8.95
CA ASP A 253 21.90 -23.71 -10.18
C ASP A 253 21.71 -25.19 -10.55
N ILE A 254 21.84 -25.52 -11.83
CA ILE A 254 21.74 -26.90 -12.33
C ILE A 254 23.09 -27.31 -12.92
N GLU A 255 23.77 -28.20 -12.23
CA GLU A 255 25.05 -28.76 -12.64
C GLU A 255 24.87 -30.13 -13.27
N THR A 256 25.67 -30.44 -14.29
CA THR A 256 25.74 -31.79 -14.85
C THR A 256 26.95 -32.50 -14.30
N LEU A 257 26.72 -33.64 -13.65
CA LEU A 257 27.77 -34.49 -13.09
C LEU A 257 28.50 -35.27 -14.20
N PRO A 258 29.78 -35.70 -13.96
CA PRO A 258 30.55 -36.50 -14.96
C PRO A 258 29.88 -37.81 -15.38
N ASN A 259 28.99 -38.35 -14.56
CA ASN A 259 28.22 -39.58 -14.86
C ASN A 259 26.97 -39.34 -15.73
N GLY A 260 26.76 -38.09 -16.20
CA GLY A 260 25.63 -37.69 -17.02
C GLY A 260 24.31 -37.51 -16.27
N LYS A 261 24.34 -37.47 -14.93
CA LYS A 261 23.21 -37.11 -14.12
C LYS A 261 23.21 -35.58 -13.91
N SER A 262 22.06 -35.00 -13.74
CA SER A 262 21.93 -33.59 -13.31
C SER A 262 21.75 -33.51 -11.78
N GLN A 263 22.25 -32.44 -11.18
CA GLN A 263 21.98 -32.09 -9.80
C GLN A 263 21.53 -30.63 -9.69
N ILE A 264 20.62 -30.36 -8.77
CA ILE A 264 20.21 -29.02 -8.43
C ILE A 264 20.99 -28.60 -7.20
N ILE A 265 21.65 -27.44 -7.27
CA ILE A 265 22.42 -26.86 -6.17
C ILE A 265 21.63 -25.67 -5.64
N VAL A 266 21.45 -25.58 -4.32
CA VAL A 266 20.84 -24.42 -3.67
C VAL A 266 21.91 -23.73 -2.85
N THR A 267 22.18 -22.46 -3.15
CA THR A 267 23.23 -21.68 -2.51
C THR A 267 22.70 -20.61 -1.55
N GLU A 268 21.45 -20.15 -1.77
CA GLU A 268 20.80 -19.16 -0.92
C GLU A 268 19.34 -19.53 -0.68
N LEU A 269 18.82 -19.26 0.50
CA LEU A 269 17.44 -19.55 0.89
C LEU A 269 16.67 -18.26 1.17
N PRO A 270 15.34 -18.28 1.00
CA PRO A 270 14.48 -17.18 1.43
C PRO A 270 14.65 -16.89 2.91
N TYR A 271 14.51 -15.63 3.27
CA TYR A 271 14.68 -15.15 4.64
C TYR A 271 13.73 -15.86 5.61
N MET A 272 14.19 -16.19 6.80
CA MET A 272 13.50 -16.93 7.86
C MET A 272 13.17 -18.41 7.55
N VAL A 273 13.68 -18.95 6.48
CA VAL A 273 13.53 -20.39 6.18
C VAL A 273 14.55 -21.22 6.95
N ASN A 274 14.08 -22.26 7.62
CA ASN A 274 14.92 -23.23 8.31
C ASN A 274 15.40 -24.30 7.31
N LYS A 275 16.72 -24.40 7.13
CA LYS A 275 17.35 -25.28 6.14
C LYS A 275 17.07 -26.77 6.41
N ALA A 276 17.20 -27.22 7.64
CA ALA A 276 16.97 -28.62 8.00
C ALA A 276 15.52 -29.06 7.75
N ARG A 277 14.53 -28.25 8.19
CA ARG A 277 13.11 -28.51 7.95
C ARG A 277 12.76 -28.49 6.47
N LEU A 278 13.43 -27.63 5.70
CA LEU A 278 13.25 -27.58 4.24
C LEU A 278 13.70 -28.88 3.60
N ILE A 279 14.88 -29.40 3.99
CA ILE A 279 15.42 -30.67 3.49
C ILE A 279 14.51 -31.82 3.90
N GLU A 280 14.05 -31.88 5.17
CA GLU A 280 13.07 -32.88 5.61
C GLU A 280 11.79 -32.84 4.77
N LYS A 281 11.27 -31.64 4.48
CA LYS A 281 10.07 -31.47 3.65
C LYS A 281 10.28 -31.95 2.24
N MET A 282 11.42 -31.69 1.62
CA MET A 282 11.78 -32.23 0.31
C MET A 282 11.81 -33.77 0.34
N ALA A 283 12.45 -34.38 1.36
CA ALA A 283 12.52 -35.81 1.53
C ALA A 283 11.13 -36.46 1.72
N GLU A 284 10.23 -35.81 2.47
CA GLU A 284 8.83 -36.22 2.58
C GLU A 284 8.12 -36.27 1.23
N LEU A 285 8.25 -35.21 0.43
CA LEU A 285 7.62 -35.13 -0.90
C LEU A 285 8.11 -36.23 -1.85
N VAL A 286 9.37 -36.61 -1.75
CA VAL A 286 9.94 -37.74 -2.50
C VAL A 286 9.38 -39.08 -1.99
N ARG A 287 9.34 -39.28 -0.68
CA ARG A 287 8.79 -40.50 -0.05
C ARG A 287 7.30 -40.69 -0.34
N ASP A 288 6.54 -39.60 -0.34
CA ASP A 288 5.11 -39.58 -0.64
C ASP A 288 4.82 -39.66 -2.14
N LYS A 289 5.87 -39.78 -2.99
CA LYS A 289 5.77 -39.84 -4.46
C LYS A 289 5.05 -38.61 -5.09
N LYS A 290 5.07 -37.49 -4.41
CA LYS A 290 4.58 -36.23 -4.95
C LYS A 290 5.55 -35.60 -5.92
N ILE A 291 6.85 -35.84 -5.73
CA ILE A 291 7.93 -35.43 -6.62
C ILE A 291 8.71 -36.71 -6.92
N ASP A 292 8.78 -37.08 -8.21
CA ASP A 292 9.58 -38.20 -8.68
C ASP A 292 10.84 -37.73 -9.41
N GLY A 293 11.87 -38.53 -9.44
CA GLY A 293 13.11 -38.23 -10.17
C GLY A 293 14.26 -37.71 -9.31
N ILE A 294 14.09 -37.54 -7.99
CA ILE A 294 15.16 -37.23 -7.05
C ILE A 294 15.79 -38.54 -6.51
N THR A 295 17.11 -38.62 -6.55
CA THR A 295 17.87 -39.80 -6.09
C THR A 295 18.37 -39.63 -4.64
N SER A 296 18.94 -38.45 -4.35
CA SER A 296 19.45 -38.13 -3.03
C SER A 296 19.38 -36.63 -2.76
N ILE A 297 19.31 -36.27 -1.49
CA ILE A 297 19.36 -34.87 -1.04
C ILE A 297 20.44 -34.84 0.05
N ASN A 298 21.50 -34.10 -0.22
CA ASN A 298 22.66 -33.98 0.68
C ASN A 298 22.92 -32.52 1.02
N ASP A 299 23.22 -32.27 2.27
CA ASP A 299 23.68 -30.94 2.72
C ASP A 299 25.22 -30.92 2.79
N HIS A 300 25.82 -30.16 1.90
CA HIS A 300 27.28 -29.97 1.84
C HIS A 300 27.69 -28.56 2.32
N SER A 301 26.78 -27.86 3.02
CA SER A 301 27.09 -26.54 3.59
C SER A 301 28.27 -26.59 4.54
N ASN A 302 29.19 -25.64 4.41
CA ASN A 302 30.40 -25.51 5.21
C ASN A 302 30.67 -24.04 5.57
N ARG A 303 31.86 -23.70 6.02
CA ARG A 303 32.26 -22.33 6.36
C ARG A 303 32.38 -21.40 5.14
N GLU A 304 32.46 -21.94 3.93
CA GLU A 304 32.55 -21.19 2.68
C GLU A 304 31.17 -20.77 2.17
N GLY A 305 30.12 -21.43 2.61
CA GLY A 305 28.75 -21.08 2.26
C GLY A 305 27.75 -22.25 2.34
N MET A 306 26.53 -21.93 2.02
CA MET A 306 25.43 -22.89 1.93
C MET A 306 25.49 -23.65 0.60
N ARG A 307 25.33 -24.97 0.66
CA ARG A 307 25.29 -25.82 -0.51
C ARG A 307 24.41 -27.04 -0.27
N ILE A 308 23.16 -26.98 -0.68
CA ILE A 308 22.26 -28.15 -0.68
C ILE A 308 22.31 -28.77 -2.08
N CYS A 309 22.64 -30.04 -2.15
CA CYS A 309 22.78 -30.80 -3.40
C CYS A 309 21.63 -31.80 -3.55
N ILE A 310 20.84 -31.65 -4.61
CA ILE A 310 19.70 -32.50 -4.94
C ILE A 310 20.07 -33.27 -6.20
N GLU A 311 20.46 -34.53 -6.08
CA GLU A 311 20.81 -35.38 -7.20
C GLU A 311 19.57 -35.95 -7.90
N LEU A 312 19.55 -35.90 -9.20
CA LEU A 312 18.43 -36.33 -10.01
C LEU A 312 18.74 -37.69 -10.72
N ARG A 313 17.67 -38.41 -11.08
CA ARG A 313 17.80 -39.54 -11.99
C ARG A 313 18.23 -39.06 -13.38
N ARG A 314 18.87 -39.94 -14.14
CA ARG A 314 19.39 -39.60 -15.50
C ARG A 314 18.30 -39.20 -16.48
N ASP A 315 17.08 -39.75 -16.32
CA ASP A 315 15.89 -39.51 -17.15
C ASP A 315 15.02 -38.32 -16.69
N ALA A 316 15.39 -37.70 -15.59
CA ALA A 316 14.60 -36.66 -14.97
C ALA A 316 14.93 -35.27 -15.54
N ASN A 317 13.89 -34.46 -15.80
CA ASN A 317 14.06 -33.07 -16.22
C ASN A 317 14.24 -32.15 -14.97
N ALA A 318 15.45 -31.60 -14.84
CA ALA A 318 15.82 -30.77 -13.67
C ALA A 318 14.90 -29.54 -13.49
N ASN A 319 14.52 -28.88 -14.58
CA ASN A 319 13.65 -27.69 -14.50
C ASN A 319 12.23 -28.03 -14.00
N VAL A 320 11.69 -29.17 -14.44
CA VAL A 320 10.36 -29.63 -13.99
C VAL A 320 10.38 -29.95 -12.49
N ILE A 321 11.40 -30.63 -12.02
CA ILE A 321 11.56 -30.96 -10.58
C ILE A 321 11.77 -29.68 -9.79
N LEU A 322 12.61 -28.76 -10.26
CA LEU A 322 12.85 -27.48 -9.59
C LEU A 322 11.55 -26.67 -9.47
N ASN A 323 10.74 -26.62 -10.49
CA ASN A 323 9.42 -25.93 -10.44
C ASN A 323 8.46 -26.61 -9.48
N GLN A 324 8.48 -27.94 -9.36
CA GLN A 324 7.69 -28.65 -8.36
C GLN A 324 8.19 -28.37 -6.92
N LEU A 325 9.50 -28.27 -6.73
CA LEU A 325 10.09 -27.89 -5.45
C LEU A 325 9.70 -26.46 -5.06
N TYR A 326 9.75 -25.50 -5.97
CA TYR A 326 9.25 -24.12 -5.72
C TYR A 326 7.78 -24.10 -5.34
N LYS A 327 6.96 -24.93 -5.95
CA LYS A 327 5.51 -24.97 -5.67
C LYS A 327 5.17 -25.61 -4.32
N HIS A 328 5.94 -26.59 -3.87
CA HIS A 328 5.59 -27.44 -2.72
C HIS A 328 6.47 -27.26 -1.50
N THR A 329 7.52 -26.45 -1.59
CA THR A 329 8.46 -26.20 -0.49
C THR A 329 8.75 -24.72 -0.30
N GLN A 330 9.43 -24.37 0.79
CA GLN A 330 9.89 -23.01 1.08
C GLN A 330 11.14 -22.59 0.29
N LEU A 331 11.52 -23.29 -0.78
CA LEU A 331 12.48 -22.77 -1.77
C LEU A 331 11.94 -21.54 -2.49
N GLN A 332 10.62 -21.38 -2.52
CA GLN A 332 9.96 -20.14 -2.84
C GLN A 332 8.91 -19.86 -1.76
N ASP A 333 8.98 -18.71 -1.14
CA ASP A 333 8.07 -18.30 -0.08
C ASP A 333 7.61 -16.87 -0.27
N THR A 334 6.55 -16.49 0.42
CA THR A 334 5.99 -15.14 0.36
C THR A 334 6.23 -14.42 1.66
N PHE A 335 7.03 -13.37 1.63
CA PHE A 335 7.20 -12.46 2.75
C PHE A 335 6.02 -11.49 2.81
N GLY A 336 5.19 -11.63 3.83
CA GLY A 336 4.04 -10.73 4.06
C GLY A 336 4.48 -9.47 4.78
N VAL A 337 4.62 -8.36 4.05
CA VAL A 337 5.00 -7.07 4.62
C VAL A 337 3.84 -6.46 5.42
N ASN A 338 4.13 -6.01 6.62
CA ASN A 338 3.25 -5.18 7.44
C ASN A 338 4.09 -4.16 8.21
N MET A 339 4.11 -2.93 7.71
CA MET A 339 4.97 -1.86 8.22
C MET A 339 4.31 -1.14 9.40
N LEU A 340 4.09 -1.88 10.48
CA LEU A 340 3.50 -1.42 11.73
C LEU A 340 4.60 -1.10 12.75
N ALA A 341 4.63 0.11 13.29
CA ALA A 341 5.53 0.51 14.38
C ALA A 341 4.83 1.51 15.32
N LEU A 342 5.46 1.77 16.46
CA LEU A 342 4.95 2.75 17.43
C LEU A 342 5.39 4.16 17.03
N VAL A 343 4.43 5.06 16.96
CA VAL A 343 4.62 6.51 16.83
C VAL A 343 4.03 7.15 18.09
N ASN A 344 4.84 7.74 18.95
CA ASN A 344 4.40 8.28 20.23
C ASN A 344 3.59 7.28 21.07
N ASN A 345 4.05 6.02 21.16
CA ASN A 345 3.41 4.89 21.83
C ASN A 345 2.08 4.42 21.22
N GLU A 346 1.69 4.93 20.03
CA GLU A 346 0.51 4.47 19.32
C GLU A 346 0.92 3.59 18.13
N PRO A 347 0.30 2.40 17.93
CA PRO A 347 0.62 1.54 16.80
C PRO A 347 0.03 2.11 15.50
N LYS A 348 0.89 2.32 14.50
CA LYS A 348 0.50 2.87 13.20
C LYS A 348 1.11 2.08 12.06
N VAL A 349 0.28 1.73 11.08
CA VAL A 349 0.78 1.21 9.78
C VAL A 349 1.18 2.40 8.93
N MET A 350 2.41 2.39 8.43
CA MET A 350 3.00 3.50 7.71
C MET A 350 3.51 3.05 6.34
N ASN A 351 3.56 3.96 5.40
CA ASN A 351 4.27 3.78 4.14
C ASN A 351 5.79 4.03 4.34
N LEU A 352 6.60 3.71 3.33
CA LEU A 352 8.04 3.87 3.41
C LEU A 352 8.47 5.33 3.64
N LEU A 353 7.84 6.27 2.94
CA LEU A 353 8.16 7.70 3.05
C LEU A 353 7.86 8.24 4.45
N ASP A 354 6.73 7.83 5.05
CA ASP A 354 6.38 8.25 6.42
C ASP A 354 7.41 7.76 7.44
N MET A 355 7.87 6.51 7.32
CA MET A 355 8.91 5.97 8.20
C MET A 355 10.21 6.78 8.11
N LEU A 356 10.64 7.13 6.89
CA LEU A 356 11.82 7.95 6.68
C LEU A 356 11.65 9.37 7.24
N LYS A 357 10.47 9.96 7.11
CA LYS A 357 10.14 11.29 7.68
C LYS A 357 10.17 11.27 9.21
N TYR A 358 9.58 10.25 9.86
CA TYR A 358 9.65 10.12 11.33
C TYR A 358 11.07 9.90 11.83
N TYR A 359 11.85 9.12 11.12
CA TYR A 359 13.28 8.96 11.42
C TYR A 359 14.03 10.30 11.30
N LEU A 360 13.84 11.05 10.21
CA LEU A 360 14.48 12.34 10.01
C LEU A 360 14.08 13.34 11.10
N GLN A 361 12.81 13.40 11.48
CA GLN A 361 12.32 14.23 12.58
C GLN A 361 13.02 13.88 13.91
N HIS A 362 13.19 12.58 14.19
CA HIS A 362 13.96 12.13 15.35
C HIS A 362 15.41 12.61 15.30
N GLN A 363 16.06 12.55 14.14
CA GLN A 363 17.42 13.05 13.98
C GLN A 363 17.52 14.57 14.17
N GLU A 364 16.54 15.32 13.69
CA GLU A 364 16.48 16.77 13.96
C GLU A 364 16.45 17.06 15.47
N ASP A 365 15.65 16.31 16.22
CA ASP A 365 15.57 16.44 17.69
C ASP A 365 16.90 16.05 18.38
N VAL A 366 17.48 14.93 18.01
CA VAL A 366 18.74 14.43 18.57
C VAL A 366 19.88 15.41 18.33
N VAL A 367 20.04 15.87 17.10
CA VAL A 367 21.11 16.80 16.74
C VAL A 367 20.90 18.19 17.36
N THR A 368 19.65 18.65 17.44
CA THR A 368 19.32 19.90 18.14
C THR A 368 19.69 19.82 19.62
N ARG A 369 19.30 18.74 20.31
CA ARG A 369 19.61 18.55 21.73
C ARG A 369 21.12 18.41 21.97
N ARG A 370 21.82 17.62 21.13
CA ARG A 370 23.27 17.50 21.16
C ARG A 370 23.94 18.86 20.99
N THR A 371 23.51 19.63 20.00
CA THR A 371 24.09 20.95 19.70
C THR A 371 23.86 21.93 20.86
N LYS A 372 22.68 21.89 21.49
CA LYS A 372 22.39 22.68 22.73
C LYS A 372 23.30 22.26 23.88
N TYR A 373 23.50 20.98 24.08
CA TYR A 373 24.40 20.47 25.13
C TYR A 373 25.84 20.93 24.90
N ASP A 374 26.37 20.73 23.67
CA ASP A 374 27.72 21.15 23.31
C ASP A 374 27.87 22.67 23.39
N LEU A 375 26.85 23.45 23.02
CA LEU A 375 26.83 24.93 23.17
C LEU A 375 26.93 25.33 24.64
N ASN A 376 26.11 24.71 25.50
CA ASN A 376 26.16 25.02 26.93
C ASN A 376 27.54 24.71 27.53
N LYS A 377 28.12 23.56 27.20
CA LYS A 377 29.45 23.18 27.65
C LYS A 377 30.55 24.10 27.13
N ALA A 378 30.46 24.49 25.87
CA ALA A 378 31.40 25.44 25.27
C ALA A 378 31.26 26.81 25.93
N GLN A 379 30.04 27.30 26.23
CA GLN A 379 29.80 28.57 26.92
C GLN A 379 30.27 28.51 28.37
N GLU A 380 30.02 27.45 29.12
CA GLU A 380 30.54 27.24 30.48
C GLU A 380 32.06 27.32 30.50
N ARG A 381 32.72 26.66 29.55
CA ARG A 381 34.18 26.62 29.46
C ARG A 381 34.76 27.99 29.01
N ALA A 382 34.16 28.63 28.00
CA ALA A 382 34.55 29.97 27.56
C ALA A 382 34.41 31.03 28.67
N HIS A 383 33.35 30.94 29.47
CA HIS A 383 33.10 31.81 30.65
C HIS A 383 34.22 31.68 31.70
N ILE A 384 34.65 30.42 31.98
CA ILE A 384 35.77 30.17 32.89
C ILE A 384 37.08 30.77 32.33
N LEU A 385 37.36 30.53 31.01
CA LEU A 385 38.57 31.03 30.35
C LEU A 385 38.61 32.57 30.31
N GLU A 386 37.48 33.21 30.05
CA GLU A 386 37.34 34.70 30.14
C GLU A 386 37.79 35.25 31.50
N GLY A 387 37.30 34.61 32.57
CA GLY A 387 37.73 34.97 33.94
C GLY A 387 39.22 34.76 34.17
N LEU A 388 39.78 33.62 33.69
CA LEU A 388 41.22 33.32 33.83
C LEU A 388 42.09 34.29 33.00
N LEU A 389 41.72 34.65 31.80
CA LEU A 389 42.41 35.62 30.96
C LEU A 389 42.41 37.00 31.61
N LYS A 390 41.26 37.45 32.12
CA LYS A 390 41.11 38.72 32.87
C LYS A 390 41.98 38.73 34.11
N ALA A 391 42.11 37.61 34.83
CA ALA A 391 43.01 37.47 35.96
C ALA A 391 44.47 37.53 35.59
N LEU A 392 44.89 36.91 34.45
CA LEU A 392 46.25 36.95 33.95
C LEU A 392 46.67 38.32 33.41
N GLU A 393 45.73 39.12 32.95
CA GLU A 393 46.01 40.55 32.60
C GLU A 393 46.33 41.42 33.81
N ASN A 394 45.74 41.07 34.94
CA ASN A 394 45.87 41.83 36.20
C ASN A 394 46.49 40.96 37.32
N ILE A 395 47.51 40.17 36.99
CA ILE A 395 48.03 39.13 37.84
C ILE A 395 48.56 39.63 39.19
N ASP A 396 49.20 40.77 39.23
CA ASP A 396 49.77 41.32 40.44
C ASP A 396 48.70 41.70 41.46
N GLU A 397 47.58 42.25 40.99
CA GLU A 397 46.45 42.58 41.85
C GLU A 397 45.70 41.31 42.32
N VAL A 398 45.55 40.30 41.49
CA VAL A 398 44.98 38.99 41.85
C VAL A 398 45.82 38.34 42.95
N ILE A 399 47.15 38.32 42.81
CA ILE A 399 48.08 37.76 43.81
C ILE A 399 47.99 38.56 45.13
N ARG A 400 47.87 39.86 45.03
CA ARG A 400 47.71 40.74 46.20
C ARG A 400 46.44 40.40 47.01
N ILE A 401 45.30 40.29 46.34
CA ILE A 401 44.00 39.94 46.93
C ILE A 401 44.07 38.55 47.56
N ILE A 402 44.58 37.56 46.87
CA ILE A 402 44.67 36.19 47.37
C ILE A 402 45.57 36.11 48.61
N ARG A 403 46.70 36.79 48.62
CA ARG A 403 47.63 36.83 49.75
C ARG A 403 47.09 37.58 50.98
N ALA A 404 46.22 38.58 50.77
CA ALA A 404 45.58 39.37 51.83
C ALA A 404 44.43 38.65 52.51
N SER A 405 43.83 37.66 51.84
CA SER A 405 42.66 36.90 52.30
C SER A 405 43.06 35.81 53.31
N LYS A 406 42.24 35.65 54.36
CA LYS A 406 42.45 34.66 55.41
C LYS A 406 42.03 33.26 55.06
N ASN A 407 41.13 33.13 54.12
CA ASN A 407 40.59 31.82 53.61
C ASN A 407 40.17 31.94 52.16
N THR A 408 39.85 30.78 51.53
CA THR A 408 39.49 30.69 50.14
C THR A 408 38.19 31.46 49.80
N GLN A 409 37.25 31.52 50.74
CA GLN A 409 35.97 32.20 50.53
C GLN A 409 36.16 33.72 50.46
N GLU A 410 36.96 34.30 51.38
CA GLU A 410 37.31 35.71 51.40
C GLU A 410 38.11 36.13 50.15
N ALA A 411 38.99 35.22 49.67
CA ALA A 411 39.71 35.42 48.40
C ALA A 411 38.78 35.50 47.21
N LYS A 412 37.79 34.61 47.13
CA LYS A 412 36.75 34.64 46.10
C LYS A 412 35.93 35.92 46.09
N GLU A 413 35.43 36.29 47.28
CA GLU A 413 34.60 37.52 47.45
C GLU A 413 35.42 38.79 47.06
N GLY A 414 36.72 38.84 47.42
CA GLY A 414 37.63 39.85 47.01
C GLY A 414 37.81 39.95 45.48
N LEU A 415 38.00 38.85 44.83
CA LEU A 415 38.14 38.74 43.36
C LEU A 415 36.84 39.15 42.64
N ILE A 416 35.67 38.70 43.17
CA ILE A 416 34.34 39.03 42.63
C ILE A 416 34.15 40.55 42.71
N THR A 417 34.43 41.15 43.82
CA THR A 417 34.26 42.58 44.07
C THR A 417 35.21 43.43 43.22
N ALA A 418 36.48 43.03 43.11
CA ALA A 418 37.51 43.79 42.41
C ALA A 418 37.41 43.75 40.88
N PHE A 419 37.05 42.60 40.32
CA PHE A 419 37.04 42.38 38.89
C PHE A 419 35.64 42.14 38.28
N GLY A 420 34.55 42.10 39.07
CA GLY A 420 33.18 41.79 38.59
C GLY A 420 33.07 40.37 38.05
N LEU A 421 33.79 39.42 38.66
CA LEU A 421 33.78 38.01 38.26
C LEU A 421 32.61 37.28 38.83
N THR A 422 32.19 36.20 38.22
CA THR A 422 31.24 35.26 38.81
C THR A 422 31.94 34.32 39.83
N GLU A 423 31.17 33.70 40.70
CA GLU A 423 31.70 32.77 41.70
C GLU A 423 32.49 31.62 41.05
N VAL A 424 31.99 31.07 39.92
CA VAL A 424 32.66 30.01 39.14
C VAL A 424 34.02 30.49 38.60
N GLN A 425 34.07 31.71 38.08
CA GLN A 425 35.33 32.31 37.59
C GLN A 425 36.31 32.55 38.73
N ALA A 426 35.86 33.10 39.84
CA ALA A 426 36.67 33.31 41.03
C ALA A 426 37.24 32.02 41.60
N GLN A 427 36.42 30.95 41.66
CA GLN A 427 36.89 29.64 42.07
C GLN A 427 37.98 29.11 41.15
N ALA A 428 37.81 29.20 39.82
CA ALA A 428 38.79 28.74 38.83
C ALA A 428 40.14 29.53 38.92
N ILE A 429 40.09 30.81 39.30
CA ILE A 429 41.29 31.62 39.53
C ILE A 429 42.01 31.17 40.80
N VAL A 430 41.31 30.91 41.89
CA VAL A 430 41.88 30.45 43.16
C VAL A 430 42.52 29.06 43.00
N ASP A 431 41.91 28.18 42.18
CA ASP A 431 42.40 26.83 41.91
C ASP A 431 43.56 26.83 40.85
N MET A 432 43.88 27.96 40.29
CA MET A 432 44.89 28.07 39.22
C MET A 432 46.29 27.71 39.70
N ARG A 433 46.94 26.83 38.94
CA ARG A 433 48.31 26.39 39.23
C ARG A 433 49.35 27.44 38.84
N LEU A 434 50.38 27.58 39.60
CA LEU A 434 51.44 28.57 39.35
C LEU A 434 52.07 28.51 37.93
N ARG A 435 52.12 27.34 37.34
CA ARG A 435 52.62 27.18 35.94
C ARG A 435 51.76 27.93 34.91
N ALA A 436 50.45 28.15 35.17
CA ALA A 436 49.54 28.86 34.30
C ALA A 436 49.89 30.37 34.16
N LEU A 437 50.75 30.90 35.00
CA LEU A 437 51.23 32.28 34.95
C LEU A 437 52.30 32.52 33.89
N THR A 438 52.79 31.51 33.23
CA THR A 438 53.82 31.65 32.17
C THR A 438 53.19 32.20 30.86
N GLY A 439 53.96 32.98 30.11
CA GLY A 439 53.51 33.59 28.85
C GLY A 439 53.04 32.54 27.82
N LEU A 440 53.65 31.33 27.84
CA LEU A 440 53.27 30.23 26.94
C LEU A 440 51.89 29.67 27.27
N GLU A 441 51.56 29.47 28.53
CA GLU A 441 50.22 29.03 28.97
C GLU A 441 49.15 30.08 28.74
N ARG A 442 49.48 31.38 28.88
CA ARG A 442 48.57 32.48 28.53
C ARG A 442 48.20 32.43 27.05
N ALA A 443 49.18 32.28 26.13
CA ALA A 443 48.89 32.14 24.69
C ALA A 443 48.04 30.91 24.39
N ARG A 444 48.26 29.81 25.12
CA ARG A 444 47.47 28.57 24.98
C ARG A 444 45.98 28.78 25.45
N LEU A 445 45.77 29.43 26.58
CA LEU A 445 44.40 29.73 27.07
C LEU A 445 43.68 30.71 26.14
N GLN A 446 44.39 31.70 25.57
CA GLN A 446 43.82 32.58 24.56
C GLN A 446 43.41 31.81 23.30
N GLY A 447 44.28 30.93 22.79
CA GLY A 447 43.95 30.07 21.65
C GLY A 447 42.74 29.18 21.90
N GLU A 448 42.67 28.52 23.08
CA GLU A 448 41.51 27.71 23.47
C GLU A 448 40.21 28.56 23.53
N TYR A 449 40.29 29.81 24.06
CA TYR A 449 39.17 30.74 24.11
C TYR A 449 38.69 31.12 22.71
N ASP A 450 39.59 31.46 21.81
CA ASP A 450 39.28 31.87 20.43
C ASP A 450 38.65 30.69 19.64
N GLU A 451 39.11 29.46 19.82
CA GLU A 451 38.53 28.24 19.25
C GLU A 451 37.13 28.02 19.76
N LEU A 452 36.89 28.18 21.09
CA LEU A 452 35.55 28.02 21.70
C LEU A 452 34.58 29.11 21.23
N VAL A 453 35.01 30.35 21.08
CA VAL A 453 34.20 31.45 20.55
C VAL A 453 33.73 31.15 19.13
N ASN A 454 34.63 30.63 18.26
CA ASN A 454 34.28 30.21 16.92
C ASN A 454 33.29 29.03 16.93
N LYS A 455 33.56 28.03 17.75
CA LYS A 455 32.64 26.89 17.94
C LYS A 455 31.27 27.30 18.44
N ILE A 456 31.19 28.20 19.41
CA ILE A 456 29.95 28.78 19.92
C ILE A 456 29.16 29.46 18.79
N ARG A 457 29.84 30.18 17.91
CA ARG A 457 29.22 30.86 16.77
C ARG A 457 28.64 29.85 15.79
N GLU A 458 29.41 28.79 15.44
CA GLU A 458 28.95 27.71 14.58
C GLU A 458 27.73 26.97 15.16
N LEU A 459 27.79 26.61 16.46
CA LEU A 459 26.68 25.90 17.13
C LEU A 459 25.41 26.76 17.20
N LYS A 460 25.55 28.07 17.44
CA LYS A 460 24.42 29.02 17.39
C LYS A 460 23.84 29.15 15.99
N ALA A 461 24.66 29.14 14.94
CA ALA A 461 24.21 29.18 13.56
C ALA A 461 23.38 27.93 13.22
N ILE A 462 23.84 26.75 13.62
CA ILE A 462 23.13 25.47 13.42
C ILE A 462 21.76 25.47 14.12
N LEU A 463 21.69 26.01 15.35
CA LEU A 463 20.43 26.11 16.10
C LEU A 463 19.46 27.15 15.54
N GLY A 464 19.97 28.17 14.85
CA GLY A 464 19.18 29.25 14.28
C GLY A 464 18.63 28.99 12.88
N ASP A 465 19.17 27.98 12.16
CA ASP A 465 18.80 27.69 10.79
C ASP A 465 18.58 26.16 10.61
N ARG A 466 17.33 25.79 10.34
CA ARG A 466 16.97 24.39 10.09
C ARG A 466 17.68 23.80 8.86
N SER A 467 17.95 24.60 7.85
CA SER A 467 18.68 24.13 6.66
C SER A 467 20.12 23.75 7.00
N LEU A 468 20.78 24.51 7.89
CA LEU A 468 22.11 24.15 8.36
C LEU A 468 22.10 22.89 9.23
N LEU A 469 21.08 22.73 10.09
CA LEU A 469 20.88 21.53 10.89
C LEU A 469 20.72 20.28 9.99
N LEU A 470 19.88 20.36 8.98
CA LEU A 470 19.68 19.27 8.02
C LEU A 470 20.96 18.94 7.22
N ARG A 471 21.74 19.94 6.88
CA ARG A 471 23.07 19.71 6.23
C ARG A 471 24.04 18.96 7.13
N VAL A 472 24.03 19.24 8.43
CA VAL A 472 24.83 18.49 9.42
C VAL A 472 24.38 17.05 9.48
N ILE A 473 23.07 16.79 9.59
CA ILE A 473 22.49 15.44 9.58
C ILE A 473 22.87 14.70 8.29
N ARG A 474 22.72 15.36 7.15
CA ARG A 474 23.08 14.82 5.84
C ARG A 474 24.55 14.36 5.79
N GLN A 475 25.46 15.21 6.25
CA GLN A 475 26.88 14.89 6.24
C GLN A 475 27.21 13.71 7.16
N GLU A 476 26.64 13.67 8.36
CA GLU A 476 26.87 12.60 9.33
C GLU A 476 26.33 11.25 8.84
N ILE A 477 25.13 11.23 8.26
CA ILE A 477 24.53 10.00 7.78
C ILE A 477 25.24 9.44 6.54
N LEU A 478 25.80 10.32 5.67
CA LEU A 478 26.63 9.91 4.53
C LEU A 478 27.94 9.25 4.98
N LEU A 479 28.58 9.75 6.03
CA LEU A 479 29.76 9.10 6.60
C LEU A 479 29.46 7.69 7.13
N ILE A 480 28.26 7.47 7.68
CA ILE A 480 27.82 6.13 8.11
C ILE A 480 27.62 5.21 6.90
N ALA A 481 27.02 5.72 5.82
CA ALA A 481 26.85 4.95 4.59
C ALA A 481 28.21 4.57 3.95
N GLU A 482 29.19 5.46 4.00
CA GLU A 482 30.55 5.17 3.50
C GLU A 482 31.25 4.14 4.37
N LYS A 483 31.18 4.27 5.70
CA LYS A 483 31.90 3.44 6.66
C LYS A 483 31.35 2.03 6.80
N TYR A 484 30.04 1.85 6.74
CA TYR A 484 29.37 0.57 7.04
C TYR A 484 28.55 0.02 5.88
N GLY A 485 28.33 0.79 4.83
CA GLY A 485 27.52 0.35 3.69
C GLY A 485 28.23 -0.73 2.88
N ASP A 486 27.49 -1.76 2.55
CA ASP A 486 27.90 -2.86 1.69
C ASP A 486 27.01 -2.94 0.44
N ASP A 487 27.30 -3.88 -0.44
CA ASP A 487 26.50 -4.12 -1.62
C ASP A 487 25.23 -4.91 -1.28
N ARG A 488 24.21 -4.76 -2.10
CA ARG A 488 22.95 -5.50 -2.00
C ARG A 488 23.21 -7.01 -2.09
N ARG A 489 22.64 -7.78 -1.18
CA ARG A 489 22.70 -9.25 -1.17
C ARG A 489 21.55 -9.86 -1.95
N THR A 490 20.34 -9.35 -1.79
CA THR A 490 19.13 -9.86 -2.44
C THR A 490 19.01 -9.30 -3.85
N SER A 491 18.95 -10.16 -4.84
CA SER A 491 18.69 -9.78 -6.23
C SER A 491 17.19 -9.58 -6.47
N ILE A 492 16.86 -8.74 -7.45
CA ILE A 492 15.47 -8.56 -7.90
C ILE A 492 15.39 -9.11 -9.32
N GLY A 493 14.67 -10.21 -9.46
CA GLY A 493 14.47 -10.90 -10.73
C GLY A 493 13.11 -10.60 -11.33
N PHE A 494 12.97 -11.04 -12.58
CA PHE A 494 11.71 -10.99 -13.29
C PHE A 494 10.73 -12.01 -12.69
N ASP A 495 9.46 -11.61 -12.52
CA ASP A 495 8.40 -12.50 -12.13
C ASP A 495 7.57 -12.87 -13.36
N GLU A 496 7.57 -14.14 -13.73
CA GLU A 496 6.71 -14.66 -14.79
C GLU A 496 5.21 -14.40 -14.54
N TYR A 497 4.82 -14.14 -13.27
CA TYR A 497 3.46 -13.77 -12.88
C TYR A 497 3.24 -12.26 -12.76
N ASP A 498 4.29 -11.44 -12.85
CA ASP A 498 4.17 -9.97 -12.91
C ASP A 498 3.77 -9.47 -14.31
N LEU A 499 3.99 -10.28 -15.35
CA LEU A 499 3.17 -10.23 -16.55
C LEU A 499 1.77 -10.66 -16.14
N SER A 500 0.94 -9.69 -15.79
CA SER A 500 -0.48 -9.99 -15.65
C SER A 500 -0.93 -10.66 -16.94
N MET A 501 -1.84 -11.63 -16.87
CA MET A 501 -2.50 -12.14 -18.10
C MET A 501 -2.98 -10.99 -18.97
N GLU A 502 -3.16 -9.82 -18.38
CA GLU A 502 -3.54 -8.58 -19.00
C GLU A 502 -2.43 -7.99 -19.89
N ASP A 503 -1.16 -8.05 -19.48
CA ASP A 503 -0.01 -7.55 -20.27
C ASP A 503 0.36 -8.45 -21.45
N LEU A 504 -0.04 -9.72 -21.38
CA LEU A 504 0.13 -10.69 -22.48
C LEU A 504 -1.00 -10.61 -23.53
N ILE A 505 -2.11 -9.96 -23.21
CA ILE A 505 -3.24 -9.81 -24.10
C ILE A 505 -3.08 -8.52 -24.89
N PRO A 506 -3.03 -8.54 -26.23
CA PRO A 506 -2.91 -7.32 -26.99
C PRO A 506 -4.13 -6.41 -26.75
N LYS A 507 -3.88 -5.12 -26.63
CA LYS A 507 -4.93 -4.11 -26.50
C LYS A 507 -5.57 -3.90 -27.86
N GLU A 508 -6.67 -4.57 -28.12
CA GLU A 508 -7.39 -4.57 -29.40
C GLU A 508 -8.83 -4.15 -29.20
N ASN A 509 -9.37 -3.52 -30.23
CA ASN A 509 -10.81 -3.26 -30.31
C ASN A 509 -11.55 -4.58 -30.50
N THR A 510 -12.57 -4.81 -29.70
CA THR A 510 -13.33 -6.05 -29.69
C THR A 510 -14.84 -5.79 -29.60
N VAL A 511 -15.61 -6.72 -30.13
CA VAL A 511 -17.08 -6.66 -30.09
C VAL A 511 -17.59 -7.71 -29.13
N ILE A 512 -18.35 -7.29 -28.13
CA ILE A 512 -19.08 -8.16 -27.24
C ILE A 512 -20.52 -8.29 -27.72
N ALA A 513 -20.96 -9.51 -27.94
CA ALA A 513 -22.33 -9.82 -28.30
C ALA A 513 -23.02 -10.61 -27.18
N MET A 514 -24.21 -10.18 -26.78
CA MET A 514 -25.01 -10.84 -25.74
C MET A 514 -26.43 -11.07 -26.24
N THR A 515 -26.99 -12.25 -25.92
CA THR A 515 -28.36 -12.61 -26.25
C THR A 515 -29.29 -12.44 -25.05
N LYS A 516 -30.59 -12.40 -25.30
CA LYS A 516 -31.65 -12.30 -24.27
C LYS A 516 -31.60 -13.41 -23.24
N LEU A 517 -31.24 -14.61 -23.63
CA LEU A 517 -31.11 -15.75 -22.72
C LEU A 517 -29.76 -15.78 -21.99
N GLY A 518 -28.92 -14.76 -22.19
CA GLY A 518 -27.64 -14.59 -21.47
C GLY A 518 -26.48 -15.38 -22.07
N TYR A 519 -26.49 -15.67 -23.36
CA TYR A 519 -25.28 -16.15 -24.04
C TYR A 519 -24.41 -14.95 -24.42
N ILE A 520 -23.13 -15.00 -24.11
CA ILE A 520 -22.17 -13.92 -24.37
C ILE A 520 -20.93 -14.45 -25.09
N LYS A 521 -20.37 -13.63 -25.96
CA LYS A 521 -19.10 -13.91 -26.66
C LYS A 521 -18.36 -12.65 -27.01
N ARG A 522 -17.06 -12.78 -27.20
CA ARG A 522 -16.16 -11.75 -27.71
C ARG A 522 -15.76 -12.09 -29.15
N MET A 523 -15.64 -11.08 -30.00
CA MET A 523 -15.23 -11.22 -31.42
C MET A 523 -14.27 -10.08 -31.77
N THR A 524 -13.37 -10.30 -32.73
CA THR A 524 -12.55 -9.23 -33.29
C THR A 524 -13.37 -8.35 -34.23
N VAL A 525 -13.03 -7.07 -34.34
CA VAL A 525 -13.75 -6.09 -35.16
C VAL A 525 -13.75 -6.46 -36.66
N ASP A 526 -12.71 -7.15 -37.14
CA ASP A 526 -12.57 -7.59 -38.54
C ASP A 526 -13.70 -8.50 -39.00
N ASN A 527 -14.39 -9.15 -38.08
CA ASN A 527 -15.56 -9.99 -38.37
C ASN A 527 -16.82 -9.19 -38.76
N PHE A 528 -16.81 -7.86 -38.63
CA PHE A 528 -17.95 -6.96 -38.90
C PHE A 528 -17.65 -5.91 -39.96
N ARG A 529 -17.06 -6.27 -41.10
CA ARG A 529 -16.85 -5.37 -42.24
C ARG A 529 -18.18 -4.86 -42.76
N SER A 530 -18.27 -3.55 -43.08
CA SER A 530 -19.43 -2.92 -43.66
C SER A 530 -19.73 -3.51 -45.02
N GLN A 531 -20.99 -3.87 -45.29
CA GLN A 531 -21.46 -4.29 -46.60
C GLN A 531 -22.08 -3.11 -47.33
N ASN A 532 -21.87 -3.07 -48.68
CA ASN A 532 -22.50 -2.06 -49.55
C ASN A 532 -24.01 -2.27 -49.62
N ARG A 533 -24.78 -1.19 -49.94
CA ARG A 533 -26.23 -1.20 -50.15
C ARG A 533 -26.66 -2.42 -51.02
N GLY A 534 -27.62 -3.20 -50.52
CA GLY A 534 -28.15 -4.40 -51.21
C GLY A 534 -27.58 -5.73 -50.76
N GLY A 535 -26.67 -5.75 -49.78
CA GLY A 535 -26.13 -7.02 -49.19
C GLY A 535 -27.22 -7.78 -48.42
N LYS A 536 -27.22 -9.11 -48.55
CA LYS A 536 -28.00 -10.02 -47.69
C LYS A 536 -27.38 -9.97 -46.28
N GLY A 537 -28.00 -9.33 -45.34
CA GLY A 537 -27.52 -9.17 -43.97
C GLY A 537 -26.75 -10.38 -43.40
N ILE A 538 -25.81 -10.14 -42.53
CA ILE A 538 -24.91 -11.14 -41.98
C ILE A 538 -25.51 -11.70 -40.70
N LYS A 539 -25.59 -13.02 -40.55
CA LYS A 539 -26.05 -13.71 -39.35
C LYS A 539 -24.97 -13.56 -38.25
N GLY A 540 -25.24 -12.76 -37.23
CA GLY A 540 -24.26 -12.37 -36.19
C GLY A 540 -24.02 -13.45 -35.12
N MET A 541 -24.98 -14.38 -34.89
CA MET A 541 -24.90 -15.42 -33.87
C MET A 541 -25.90 -16.54 -34.16
N ALA A 542 -25.54 -17.76 -33.82
CA ALA A 542 -26.51 -18.86 -33.79
C ALA A 542 -27.33 -18.77 -32.51
N THR A 543 -28.62 -18.60 -32.61
CA THR A 543 -29.54 -18.53 -31.48
C THR A 543 -30.35 -19.82 -31.36
N ILE A 544 -30.82 -20.11 -30.14
CA ILE A 544 -31.79 -21.18 -29.89
C ILE A 544 -33.18 -20.66 -30.25
N HIS A 545 -34.18 -21.54 -30.38
CA HIS A 545 -35.58 -21.17 -30.53
C HIS A 545 -35.99 -20.19 -29.39
N ASN A 546 -36.48 -19.02 -29.73
CA ASN A 546 -36.86 -17.93 -28.81
C ASN A 546 -35.70 -17.12 -28.20
N ASP A 547 -34.42 -17.20 -28.72
CA ASP A 547 -33.34 -16.36 -28.31
C ASP A 547 -32.95 -15.39 -29.44
N TYR A 548 -32.52 -14.18 -29.07
CA TYR A 548 -32.09 -13.15 -30.00
C TYR A 548 -30.99 -12.28 -29.41
N MET A 549 -30.21 -11.60 -30.28
CA MET A 549 -29.17 -10.71 -29.84
C MET A 549 -29.77 -9.46 -29.21
N GLU A 550 -29.52 -9.23 -27.96
CA GLU A 550 -30.05 -8.09 -27.20
C GLU A 550 -29.06 -6.93 -27.15
N GLU A 551 -27.77 -7.20 -26.99
CA GLU A 551 -26.72 -6.18 -26.95
C GLU A 551 -25.52 -6.54 -27.84
N LEU A 552 -25.04 -5.52 -28.53
CA LEU A 552 -23.77 -5.52 -29.26
C LEU A 552 -22.96 -4.31 -28.79
N LEU A 553 -21.83 -4.55 -28.15
CA LEU A 553 -21.01 -3.56 -27.51
C LEU A 553 -19.61 -3.54 -28.11
N MET A 554 -19.17 -2.40 -28.64
CA MET A 554 -17.78 -2.20 -29.03
C MET A 554 -16.99 -1.69 -27.84
N THR A 555 -15.84 -2.32 -27.58
CA THR A 555 -14.98 -2.01 -26.45
C THR A 555 -13.54 -2.46 -26.76
N THR A 556 -12.60 -2.19 -25.86
CA THR A 556 -11.25 -2.77 -25.94
C THR A 556 -11.14 -3.98 -25.03
N THR A 557 -10.20 -4.87 -25.34
CA THR A 557 -9.93 -6.08 -24.54
C THR A 557 -9.68 -5.78 -23.07
N HIS A 558 -9.13 -4.62 -22.73
CA HIS A 558 -8.74 -4.23 -21.36
C HIS A 558 -9.80 -3.48 -20.56
N HIS A 559 -10.89 -3.04 -21.22
CA HIS A 559 -11.96 -2.34 -20.48
C HIS A 559 -12.66 -3.26 -19.49
N TYR A 560 -13.11 -2.69 -18.39
CA TYR A 560 -14.04 -3.35 -17.49
C TYR A 560 -15.44 -3.36 -18.09
N LEU A 561 -16.13 -4.47 -17.98
CA LEU A 561 -17.54 -4.60 -18.29
C LEU A 561 -18.31 -4.76 -16.98
N MET A 562 -19.21 -3.83 -16.72
CA MET A 562 -20.08 -3.86 -15.56
C MET A 562 -21.45 -4.39 -15.98
N PHE A 563 -21.84 -5.51 -15.39
CA PHE A 563 -23.10 -6.20 -15.68
C PHE A 563 -24.11 -5.88 -14.57
N PHE A 564 -25.16 -5.17 -14.90
CA PHE A 564 -26.24 -4.85 -13.98
C PHE A 564 -27.41 -5.82 -14.19
N THR A 565 -28.05 -6.21 -13.11
CA THR A 565 -29.13 -7.22 -13.14
C THR A 565 -30.48 -6.62 -12.72
N ASN A 566 -31.57 -7.29 -13.12
CA ASN A 566 -32.93 -6.92 -12.72
C ASN A 566 -33.12 -6.88 -11.21
N MET A 567 -32.33 -7.67 -10.45
CA MET A 567 -32.35 -7.69 -8.98
C MET A 567 -31.52 -6.55 -8.34
N GLY A 568 -31.05 -5.58 -9.13
CA GLY A 568 -30.28 -4.45 -8.62
C GLY A 568 -28.87 -4.78 -8.16
N ARG A 569 -28.26 -5.85 -8.68
CA ARG A 569 -26.87 -6.23 -8.42
C ARG A 569 -25.97 -5.83 -9.58
N VAL A 570 -24.67 -5.71 -9.31
CA VAL A 570 -23.65 -5.42 -10.31
C VAL A 570 -22.50 -6.42 -10.18
N TYR A 571 -22.00 -6.88 -11.32
CA TYR A 571 -20.86 -7.77 -11.48
C TYR A 571 -19.83 -7.11 -12.39
N ARG A 572 -18.56 -7.49 -12.29
CA ARG A 572 -17.48 -6.92 -13.09
C ARG A 572 -16.60 -8.02 -13.67
N LEU A 573 -16.31 -7.91 -14.97
CA LEU A 573 -15.32 -8.71 -15.71
C LEU A 573 -14.48 -7.77 -16.58
N LYS A 574 -13.28 -8.21 -16.91
CA LYS A 574 -12.52 -7.61 -18.02
C LYS A 574 -13.03 -8.17 -19.35
N ALA A 575 -13.02 -7.37 -20.42
CA ALA A 575 -13.52 -7.80 -21.71
C ALA A 575 -12.77 -9.03 -22.25
N TYR A 576 -11.46 -9.16 -21.98
CA TYR A 576 -10.66 -10.34 -22.38
C TYR A 576 -11.05 -11.63 -21.62
N GLU A 577 -11.72 -11.54 -20.47
CA GLU A 577 -12.19 -12.71 -19.72
C GLU A 577 -13.39 -13.38 -20.40
N ILE A 578 -14.06 -12.69 -21.35
CA ILE A 578 -15.13 -13.27 -22.16
C ILE A 578 -14.49 -14.13 -23.26
N PRO A 579 -14.87 -15.40 -23.39
CA PRO A 579 -14.31 -16.29 -24.39
C PRO A 579 -14.50 -15.77 -25.81
N GLU A 580 -13.43 -15.84 -26.60
CA GLU A 580 -13.48 -15.51 -28.00
C GLU A 580 -14.19 -16.62 -28.77
N ALA A 581 -15.05 -16.23 -29.69
CA ALA A 581 -15.80 -17.17 -30.49
C ALA A 581 -16.04 -16.64 -31.92
N SER A 582 -16.13 -17.55 -32.87
CA SER A 582 -16.44 -17.22 -34.25
C SER A 582 -17.80 -16.53 -34.39
N ARG A 583 -18.01 -15.79 -35.46
CA ARG A 583 -19.25 -15.06 -35.72
C ARG A 583 -20.51 -15.93 -35.61
N THR A 584 -20.47 -17.16 -36.07
CA THR A 584 -21.61 -18.08 -36.09
C THR A 584 -21.79 -18.88 -34.81
N ALA A 585 -20.81 -18.86 -33.92
CA ALA A 585 -20.90 -19.58 -32.63
C ALA A 585 -21.93 -18.96 -31.69
N ARG A 586 -22.52 -19.78 -30.80
CA ARG A 586 -23.51 -19.36 -29.78
C ARG A 586 -22.87 -18.52 -28.66
N GLY A 587 -21.59 -18.70 -28.37
CA GLY A 587 -20.92 -18.15 -27.21
C GLY A 587 -21.15 -18.98 -25.93
N THR A 588 -20.79 -18.43 -24.80
CA THR A 588 -20.82 -19.05 -23.47
C THR A 588 -21.97 -18.45 -22.65
N ALA A 589 -22.68 -19.29 -21.88
CA ALA A 589 -23.71 -18.79 -20.97
C ALA A 589 -23.08 -17.93 -19.87
N ILE A 590 -23.59 -16.73 -19.65
CA ILE A 590 -23.06 -15.74 -18.69
C ILE A 590 -23.02 -16.29 -17.26
N VAL A 591 -23.91 -17.22 -16.90
CA VAL A 591 -23.90 -17.90 -15.60
C VAL A 591 -22.64 -18.72 -15.33
N ASN A 592 -21.89 -19.08 -16.38
CA ASN A 592 -20.59 -19.75 -16.24
C ASN A 592 -19.43 -18.77 -15.99
N LEU A 593 -19.66 -17.48 -16.21
CA LEU A 593 -18.66 -16.42 -16.04
C LEU A 593 -18.94 -15.59 -14.77
N LEU A 594 -20.21 -15.43 -14.41
CA LEU A 594 -20.68 -14.64 -13.24
C LEU A 594 -21.49 -15.54 -12.31
N SER A 595 -21.34 -15.33 -11.01
CA SER A 595 -22.12 -16.06 -9.96
C SER A 595 -23.51 -15.44 -9.80
N LEU A 596 -24.34 -15.55 -10.86
CA LEU A 596 -25.73 -15.06 -10.84
C LEU A 596 -26.61 -15.90 -9.91
N GLN A 597 -27.59 -15.26 -9.29
CA GLN A 597 -28.61 -15.94 -8.48
C GLN A 597 -29.72 -16.57 -9.37
N ALA A 598 -30.56 -17.39 -8.78
CA ALA A 598 -31.74 -17.95 -9.49
C ALA A 598 -32.62 -16.77 -9.96
N GLU A 599 -33.12 -16.85 -11.21
CA GLU A 599 -33.96 -15.83 -11.88
C GLU A 599 -33.31 -14.46 -12.10
N GLU A 600 -32.02 -14.29 -11.77
CA GLU A 600 -31.28 -13.06 -12.02
C GLU A 600 -30.91 -12.95 -13.51
N LYS A 601 -31.25 -11.81 -14.13
CA LYS A 601 -31.02 -11.52 -15.57
C LYS A 601 -30.25 -10.23 -15.71
N ILE A 602 -29.35 -10.19 -16.69
CA ILE A 602 -28.63 -8.97 -17.04
C ILE A 602 -29.59 -7.99 -17.73
N THR A 603 -29.60 -6.74 -17.27
CA THR A 603 -30.43 -5.66 -17.81
C THR A 603 -29.61 -4.57 -18.49
N ALA A 604 -28.34 -4.42 -18.15
CA ALA A 604 -27.44 -3.47 -18.81
C ALA A 604 -26.00 -3.92 -18.69
N VAL A 605 -25.20 -3.61 -19.72
CA VAL A 605 -23.73 -3.81 -19.73
C VAL A 605 -23.08 -2.47 -20.02
N ILE A 606 -22.21 -2.00 -19.10
CA ILE A 606 -21.54 -0.71 -19.23
C ILE A 606 -20.03 -0.94 -19.33
N PRO A 607 -19.39 -0.55 -20.45
CA PRO A 607 -17.93 -0.55 -20.54
C PRO A 607 -17.35 0.62 -19.77
N VAL A 608 -16.34 0.35 -18.96
CA VAL A 608 -15.66 1.36 -18.13
C VAL A 608 -14.16 1.21 -18.34
N ASN A 609 -13.50 2.27 -18.78
CA ASN A 609 -12.06 2.33 -18.92
C ASN A 609 -11.41 2.59 -17.55
N GLU A 610 -11.82 3.67 -16.92
CA GLU A 610 -11.33 4.16 -15.64
C GLU A 610 -12.48 4.63 -14.75
N PHE A 611 -12.31 4.55 -13.44
CA PHE A 611 -13.30 5.02 -12.46
C PHE A 611 -12.97 6.47 -12.06
N LYS A 612 -13.32 7.43 -12.90
CA LYS A 612 -12.97 8.87 -12.72
C LYS A 612 -13.96 9.61 -11.82
N ALA A 613 -13.43 10.50 -10.98
CA ALA A 613 -14.25 11.42 -10.22
C ALA A 613 -15.06 12.35 -11.14
N GLY A 614 -16.34 12.57 -10.78
CA GLY A 614 -17.25 13.42 -11.56
C GLY A 614 -18.07 12.69 -12.63
N GLU A 615 -17.90 11.39 -12.76
CA GLU A 615 -18.70 10.51 -13.61
C GLU A 615 -19.70 9.71 -12.77
N PHE A 616 -20.87 9.44 -13.33
CA PHE A 616 -21.95 8.81 -12.56
C PHE A 616 -22.64 7.71 -13.37
N LEU A 617 -23.24 6.77 -12.64
CA LEU A 617 -24.20 5.82 -13.17
C LEU A 617 -25.60 6.28 -12.78
N PHE A 618 -26.45 6.46 -13.79
CA PHE A 618 -27.86 6.78 -13.61
C PHE A 618 -28.70 5.52 -13.87
N MET A 619 -29.56 5.19 -12.92
CA MET A 619 -30.34 3.96 -12.89
C MET A 619 -31.82 4.28 -12.88
N ALA A 620 -32.63 3.45 -13.54
CA ALA A 620 -34.07 3.53 -13.52
C ALA A 620 -34.69 2.16 -13.25
N THR A 621 -35.75 2.14 -12.43
CA THR A 621 -36.51 0.92 -12.11
C THR A 621 -37.85 0.90 -12.83
N ARG A 622 -38.46 -0.29 -12.92
CA ARG A 622 -39.75 -0.51 -13.56
C ARG A 622 -40.86 0.33 -12.91
N LYS A 623 -40.85 0.52 -11.60
CA LYS A 623 -41.80 1.36 -10.86
C LYS A 623 -41.48 2.85 -10.83
N GLY A 624 -40.54 3.30 -11.68
CA GLY A 624 -40.25 4.71 -11.88
C GLY A 624 -39.40 5.35 -10.80
N VAL A 625 -38.63 4.58 -10.06
CA VAL A 625 -37.60 5.09 -9.16
C VAL A 625 -36.32 5.32 -9.96
N VAL A 626 -35.63 6.41 -9.67
CA VAL A 626 -34.34 6.75 -10.29
C VAL A 626 -33.28 7.01 -9.24
N LYS A 627 -32.02 6.75 -9.61
CA LYS A 627 -30.87 6.88 -8.74
C LYS A 627 -29.66 7.35 -9.51
N LYS A 628 -28.84 8.23 -8.90
CA LYS A 628 -27.54 8.65 -9.41
C LYS A 628 -26.45 8.32 -8.40
N THR A 629 -25.44 7.56 -8.81
CA THR A 629 -24.34 7.11 -7.95
C THR A 629 -23.01 7.37 -8.65
N PRO A 630 -21.97 7.87 -7.93
CA PRO A 630 -20.63 8.03 -8.49
C PRO A 630 -20.08 6.69 -8.97
N ILE A 631 -19.36 6.70 -10.09
CA ILE A 631 -18.77 5.48 -10.63
C ILE A 631 -17.67 4.92 -9.73
N GLU A 632 -17.00 5.78 -8.96
CA GLU A 632 -15.97 5.40 -7.99
C GLU A 632 -16.46 4.39 -6.94
N ASP A 633 -17.74 4.47 -6.55
CA ASP A 633 -18.37 3.54 -5.61
C ASP A 633 -18.38 2.09 -6.12
N TYR A 634 -18.12 1.88 -7.41
CA TYR A 634 -18.09 0.58 -8.08
C TYR A 634 -16.67 0.11 -8.42
N SER A 635 -15.62 0.82 -8.01
CA SER A 635 -14.22 0.45 -8.25
C SER A 635 -13.84 -0.93 -7.69
N ASN A 636 -14.47 -1.35 -6.59
CA ASN A 636 -14.20 -2.60 -5.86
C ASN A 636 -15.24 -3.70 -6.06
N VAL A 637 -15.94 -3.72 -7.20
CA VAL A 637 -16.89 -4.81 -7.52
C VAL A 637 -16.13 -6.12 -7.76
N ARG A 638 -16.59 -7.21 -7.14
CA ARG A 638 -16.02 -8.55 -7.27
C ARG A 638 -16.86 -9.42 -8.22
N LYS A 639 -16.29 -10.56 -8.67
CA LYS A 639 -17.02 -11.57 -9.48
C LYS A 639 -18.25 -12.17 -8.77
N THR A 640 -18.30 -12.10 -7.45
CA THR A 640 -19.47 -12.53 -6.63
C THR A 640 -20.62 -11.52 -6.62
N GLY A 641 -20.42 -10.37 -7.25
CA GLY A 641 -21.41 -9.29 -7.32
C GLY A 641 -21.58 -8.50 -6.04
N LEU A 642 -22.06 -7.27 -6.21
CA LEU A 642 -22.42 -6.34 -5.13
C LEU A 642 -23.80 -5.73 -5.40
N ALA A 643 -24.50 -5.27 -4.35
CA ALA A 643 -25.71 -4.48 -4.52
C ALA A 643 -25.39 -3.14 -5.19
N ALA A 644 -26.05 -2.84 -6.29
CA ALA A 644 -25.95 -1.57 -7.02
C ALA A 644 -27.07 -0.59 -6.61
N ILE A 645 -28.24 -1.12 -6.30
CA ILE A 645 -29.41 -0.39 -5.82
C ILE A 645 -30.24 -1.31 -4.91
N SER A 646 -30.83 -0.78 -3.87
CA SER A 646 -31.82 -1.51 -3.08
C SER A 646 -33.20 -1.35 -3.74
N LEU A 647 -33.76 -2.44 -4.20
CA LEU A 647 -35.08 -2.47 -4.83
C LEU A 647 -36.17 -2.72 -3.77
N ARG A 648 -37.40 -2.29 -4.08
CA ARG A 648 -38.61 -2.73 -3.34
C ARG A 648 -39.02 -4.11 -3.79
N ASP A 649 -39.85 -4.79 -2.98
CA ASP A 649 -40.31 -6.17 -3.19
C ASP A 649 -41.02 -6.21 -4.53
N ASP A 650 -41.38 -6.00 -5.39
CA ASP A 650 -42.01 -6.05 -6.71
C ASP A 650 -41.37 -5.08 -7.76
N ASP A 651 -40.20 -4.53 -7.52
CA ASP A 651 -39.54 -3.62 -8.46
C ASP A 651 -38.32 -4.28 -9.11
N GLU A 652 -38.01 -3.89 -10.29
CA GLU A 652 -36.85 -4.38 -11.05
C GLU A 652 -36.04 -3.22 -11.61
N LEU A 653 -34.73 -3.35 -11.65
CA LEU A 653 -33.85 -2.47 -12.36
C LEU A 653 -33.99 -2.74 -13.88
N ILE A 654 -34.34 -1.71 -14.65
CA ILE A 654 -34.61 -1.89 -16.08
C ILE A 654 -33.48 -1.32 -16.97
N GLU A 655 -32.86 -0.24 -16.57
CA GLU A 655 -31.81 0.40 -17.39
C GLU A 655 -30.80 1.14 -16.52
N VAL A 656 -29.54 1.12 -16.95
CA VAL A 656 -28.43 1.87 -16.37
C VAL A 656 -27.73 2.63 -17.48
N LYS A 657 -27.40 3.89 -17.25
CA LYS A 657 -26.65 4.74 -18.20
C LYS A 657 -25.48 5.40 -17.51
N PHE A 658 -24.41 5.57 -18.27
CA PHE A 658 -23.26 6.35 -17.88
C PHE A 658 -23.52 7.84 -18.16
N THR A 659 -23.15 8.73 -17.25
CA THR A 659 -23.39 10.18 -17.39
C THR A 659 -22.32 11.03 -16.68
N ASP A 660 -22.13 12.25 -17.18
CA ASP A 660 -21.26 13.28 -16.62
C ASP A 660 -21.94 14.22 -15.60
N GLY A 661 -23.20 13.95 -15.26
CA GLY A 661 -23.94 14.74 -14.28
C GLY A 661 -24.65 16.00 -14.85
N LYS A 662 -24.66 16.21 -16.18
CA LYS A 662 -25.13 17.45 -16.82
C LYS A 662 -26.20 17.24 -17.88
N LYS A 663 -26.83 16.08 -17.93
CA LYS A 663 -27.77 15.71 -19.01
C LYS A 663 -29.22 15.72 -18.53
N ASP A 664 -30.15 15.76 -19.47
CA ASP A 664 -31.54 15.50 -19.17
C ASP A 664 -31.87 14.03 -19.32
N VAL A 665 -32.64 13.52 -18.38
CA VAL A 665 -33.15 12.15 -18.35
C VAL A 665 -34.57 12.11 -18.86
N ILE A 666 -34.86 11.14 -19.72
CA ILE A 666 -36.17 10.92 -20.31
C ILE A 666 -36.63 9.52 -19.92
N LEU A 667 -37.73 9.42 -19.15
CA LEU A 667 -38.40 8.16 -18.81
C LEU A 667 -39.66 8.02 -19.66
N VAL A 668 -39.86 6.86 -20.23
CA VAL A 668 -41.04 6.51 -21.02
C VAL A 668 -41.75 5.32 -20.41
N THR A 669 -43.09 5.39 -20.36
CA THR A 669 -43.95 4.33 -19.76
C THR A 669 -44.65 3.52 -20.83
N LYS A 670 -45.08 2.34 -20.42
CA LYS A 670 -45.87 1.38 -21.23
C LYS A 670 -47.18 1.98 -21.79
N PHE A 671 -47.83 2.86 -21.03
CA PHE A 671 -49.08 3.53 -21.45
C PHE A 671 -48.80 4.85 -22.17
N GLY A 672 -47.56 5.07 -22.65
CA GLY A 672 -47.25 6.21 -23.54
C GLY A 672 -47.17 7.56 -22.83
N GLN A 673 -46.83 7.55 -21.53
CA GLN A 673 -46.42 8.78 -20.84
C GLN A 673 -44.91 8.94 -20.92
N CYS A 674 -44.43 10.18 -20.82
CA CYS A 674 -43.02 10.51 -20.85
C CYS A 674 -42.76 11.69 -19.90
N ILE A 675 -41.68 11.63 -19.14
CA ILE A 675 -41.17 12.76 -18.36
C ILE A 675 -39.72 13.04 -18.73
N ARG A 676 -39.41 14.33 -18.94
CA ARG A 676 -38.02 14.79 -19.11
C ARG A 676 -37.67 15.70 -17.95
N PHE A 677 -36.57 15.47 -17.29
CA PHE A 677 -36.07 16.28 -16.17
C PHE A 677 -34.54 16.30 -16.19
N HIS A 678 -33.97 17.35 -15.59
CA HIS A 678 -32.51 17.45 -15.49
C HIS A 678 -31.97 16.54 -14.41
N GLU A 679 -30.84 15.86 -14.68
CA GLU A 679 -30.26 14.91 -13.72
C GLU A 679 -29.75 15.53 -12.40
N SER A 680 -29.56 16.88 -12.36
CA SER A 680 -29.27 17.62 -11.12
C SER A 680 -30.43 17.54 -10.10
N ASP A 681 -31.67 17.27 -10.55
CA ASP A 681 -32.83 17.11 -9.68
C ASP A 681 -32.74 15.79 -8.86
N VAL A 682 -31.84 14.90 -9.28
CA VAL A 682 -31.57 13.65 -8.56
C VAL A 682 -30.27 13.81 -7.80
N ARG A 683 -30.39 13.90 -6.47
CA ARG A 683 -29.21 13.96 -5.60
C ARG A 683 -28.35 12.72 -5.75
N GLN A 684 -27.06 12.92 -5.68
CA GLN A 684 -26.07 11.84 -5.62
C GLN A 684 -26.29 11.01 -4.34
N THR A 685 -26.28 9.70 -4.45
CA THR A 685 -26.46 8.77 -3.33
C THR A 685 -25.52 7.57 -3.45
N GLY A 686 -25.14 7.02 -2.31
CA GLY A 686 -24.26 5.83 -2.27
C GLY A 686 -24.94 4.57 -2.80
N ARG A 687 -24.14 3.55 -3.06
CA ARG A 687 -24.48 2.30 -3.74
C ARG A 687 -25.73 1.57 -3.20
N VAL A 688 -25.90 1.45 -1.88
CA VAL A 688 -27.00 0.71 -1.24
C VAL A 688 -28.29 1.51 -1.06
N SER A 689 -28.45 2.68 -1.63
CA SER A 689 -29.68 3.48 -1.51
C SER A 689 -30.77 3.01 -2.49
N MET A 690 -32.05 3.28 -2.16
CA MET A 690 -33.20 2.95 -3.02
C MET A 690 -33.40 3.92 -4.16
N GLY A 691 -32.87 5.13 -4.09
CA GLY A 691 -33.15 6.20 -5.04
C GLY A 691 -34.37 7.05 -4.68
N VAL A 692 -34.85 7.81 -5.66
CA VAL A 692 -35.95 8.76 -5.52
C VAL A 692 -36.96 8.58 -6.65
N ARG A 693 -38.18 9.04 -6.47
CA ARG A 693 -39.25 8.96 -7.51
C ARG A 693 -38.85 9.80 -8.73
N GLY A 694 -38.73 9.18 -9.88
CA GLY A 694 -38.48 9.82 -11.18
C GLY A 694 -39.77 10.25 -11.89
N ILE A 695 -40.75 9.37 -11.93
CA ILE A 695 -42.09 9.60 -12.51
C ILE A 695 -43.18 9.08 -11.56
N ASN A 696 -44.36 9.69 -11.59
CA ASN A 696 -45.56 9.24 -10.89
C ASN A 696 -46.42 8.45 -11.84
N LEU A 697 -46.35 7.12 -11.74
CA LEU A 697 -47.05 6.16 -12.59
C LEU A 697 -48.53 6.12 -12.25
N GLN A 698 -49.36 5.82 -13.26
CA GLN A 698 -50.77 5.40 -13.07
C GLN A 698 -50.81 3.90 -12.62
N ASP A 699 -51.98 3.47 -12.14
CA ASP A 699 -52.15 2.07 -11.77
C ASP A 699 -51.89 1.16 -12.98
N GLU A 700 -51.13 0.07 -12.79
CA GLU A 700 -50.68 -0.89 -13.79
C GLU A 700 -49.73 -0.37 -14.88
N ASP A 701 -49.32 0.90 -14.82
CA ASP A 701 -48.30 1.46 -15.72
C ASP A 701 -46.89 1.17 -15.20
N GLU A 702 -45.94 1.03 -16.10
CA GLU A 702 -44.56 0.74 -15.79
C GLU A 702 -43.61 1.51 -16.72
N VAL A 703 -42.42 1.86 -16.24
CA VAL A 703 -41.35 2.44 -17.06
C VAL A 703 -40.77 1.31 -17.91
N ILE A 704 -40.67 1.58 -19.22
CA ILE A 704 -40.14 0.62 -20.20
C ILE A 704 -38.73 0.99 -20.69
N GLY A 705 -38.30 2.24 -20.49
CA GLY A 705 -36.97 2.66 -20.88
C GLY A 705 -36.59 4.05 -20.38
N MET A 706 -35.31 4.28 -20.31
CA MET A 706 -34.66 5.52 -19.92
C MET A 706 -33.68 5.95 -21.01
N GLN A 707 -33.74 7.20 -21.44
CA GLN A 707 -32.80 7.76 -22.40
C GLN A 707 -32.19 9.05 -21.84
N LEU A 708 -30.97 9.38 -22.30
CA LEU A 708 -30.34 10.69 -22.03
C LEU A 708 -30.48 11.58 -23.27
N SER A 709 -30.70 12.85 -23.06
CA SER A 709 -30.92 13.85 -24.17
C SER A 709 -29.72 13.96 -25.12
N CYS A 710 -28.52 13.59 -24.69
CA CYS A 710 -27.32 13.61 -25.53
C CYS A 710 -27.18 12.40 -26.46
N GLN A 711 -28.05 11.38 -26.37
CA GLN A 711 -27.94 10.14 -27.14
C GLN A 711 -28.60 10.24 -28.53
N GLY A 712 -29.28 11.29 -28.84
CA GLY A 712 -29.90 11.54 -30.14
C GLY A 712 -30.89 12.69 -30.13
N ASP A 713 -31.14 13.27 -31.31
CA ASP A 713 -32.05 14.43 -31.51
C ASP A 713 -33.53 14.02 -31.51
N TYR A 714 -33.79 12.75 -31.75
CA TYR A 714 -35.14 12.21 -31.84
C TYR A 714 -35.34 11.06 -30.84
N LEU A 715 -36.55 11.01 -30.28
CA LEU A 715 -37.01 9.88 -29.48
C LEU A 715 -37.82 8.93 -30.37
N LEU A 716 -37.28 7.77 -30.65
CA LEU A 716 -37.98 6.70 -31.37
C LEU A 716 -38.79 5.91 -30.37
N ILE A 717 -40.09 5.81 -30.62
CA ILE A 717 -41.04 5.07 -29.78
C ILE A 717 -41.73 4.03 -30.64
N VAL A 718 -41.72 2.77 -30.18
CA VAL A 718 -42.33 1.64 -30.92
C VAL A 718 -43.28 0.88 -29.99
N SER A 719 -44.41 0.44 -30.60
CA SER A 719 -45.48 -0.29 -29.92
C SER A 719 -45.50 -1.77 -30.29
N GLU A 720 -46.22 -2.55 -29.50
CA GLU A 720 -46.37 -4.01 -29.61
C GLU A 720 -46.76 -4.47 -31.03
N LYS A 721 -47.63 -3.73 -31.70
CA LYS A 721 -48.15 -4.13 -33.00
C LYS A 721 -47.33 -3.54 -34.19
N GLY A 722 -46.08 -3.19 -33.92
CA GLY A 722 -45.15 -2.77 -34.96
C GLY A 722 -45.37 -1.37 -35.52
N MET A 723 -46.09 -0.52 -34.79
CA MET A 723 -46.26 0.90 -35.12
C MET A 723 -45.19 1.70 -34.39
N GLY A 724 -44.59 2.71 -35.05
CA GLY A 724 -43.57 3.55 -34.40
C GLY A 724 -43.43 4.91 -35.06
N LYS A 725 -42.70 5.79 -34.40
CA LYS A 725 -42.43 7.14 -34.86
C LYS A 725 -41.16 7.72 -34.25
N ARG A 726 -40.60 8.72 -34.91
CA ARG A 726 -39.61 9.61 -34.33
C ARG A 726 -40.27 10.90 -33.87
N THR A 727 -39.94 11.39 -32.69
CA THR A 727 -40.39 12.71 -32.20
C THR A 727 -39.16 13.48 -31.73
N SER A 728 -39.04 14.75 -32.11
CA SER A 728 -37.91 15.59 -31.69
C SER A 728 -37.89 15.68 -30.16
N VAL A 729 -36.69 15.50 -29.57
CA VAL A 729 -36.47 15.61 -28.10
C VAL A 729 -36.87 17.02 -27.62
N GLY A 730 -36.78 18.04 -28.46
CA GLY A 730 -37.21 19.40 -28.15
C GLY A 730 -38.74 19.57 -27.89
N GLU A 731 -39.61 18.64 -28.39
CA GLU A 731 -41.05 18.67 -28.10
C GLU A 731 -41.36 18.24 -26.64
N PHE A 732 -40.42 17.63 -25.92
CA PHE A 732 -40.60 17.22 -24.54
C PHE A 732 -40.01 18.31 -23.62
N THR A 733 -40.87 19.12 -23.03
CA THR A 733 -40.48 20.16 -22.07
C THR A 733 -39.83 19.54 -20.84
N CYS A 734 -38.73 20.15 -20.40
CA CYS A 734 -38.09 19.75 -19.12
C CYS A 734 -39.01 20.12 -17.95
N GLN A 735 -39.26 19.18 -17.05
CA GLN A 735 -40.13 19.27 -15.90
C GLN A 735 -39.39 18.89 -14.64
N ASN A 736 -39.97 19.19 -13.47
CA ASN A 736 -39.46 18.64 -12.22
C ASN A 736 -39.73 17.15 -12.18
N ARG A 737 -38.76 16.34 -11.64
CA ARG A 737 -38.93 14.90 -11.45
C ARG A 737 -40.12 14.55 -10.57
N GLY A 738 -40.66 13.36 -10.74
CA GLY A 738 -41.76 12.84 -9.89
C GLY A 738 -43.14 13.31 -10.29
N GLY A 739 -43.27 14.08 -11.43
CA GLY A 739 -44.52 14.45 -12.02
C GLY A 739 -45.19 13.28 -12.78
N LYS A 740 -46.42 13.51 -13.28
CA LYS A 740 -47.18 12.53 -14.14
C LYS A 740 -46.63 12.47 -15.57
N GLY A 741 -45.73 13.38 -15.95
CA GLY A 741 -45.24 13.49 -17.32
C GLY A 741 -46.28 13.99 -18.33
N VAL A 742 -45.94 13.86 -19.61
CA VAL A 742 -46.77 14.24 -20.76
C VAL A 742 -47.00 13.05 -21.70
N LYS A 743 -48.06 13.01 -22.44
CA LYS A 743 -48.29 11.97 -23.46
C LYS A 743 -47.24 12.05 -24.54
N CYS A 744 -46.54 10.97 -24.79
CA CYS A 744 -45.57 10.80 -25.84
C CYS A 744 -46.06 9.89 -27.00
N TYR A 745 -47.06 9.07 -26.72
CA TYR A 745 -47.62 8.17 -27.73
C TYR A 745 -49.13 8.01 -27.53
N LYS A 746 -49.88 7.91 -28.60
CA LYS A 746 -51.34 7.65 -28.57
C LYS A 746 -51.59 6.16 -28.73
N ILE A 747 -51.92 5.50 -27.62
CA ILE A 747 -52.27 4.10 -27.62
C ILE A 747 -53.70 3.90 -28.15
N THR A 748 -53.84 2.92 -29.04
CA THR A 748 -55.11 2.52 -29.65
C THR A 748 -55.12 0.97 -29.76
N GLU A 749 -56.27 0.37 -30.01
CA GLU A 749 -56.33 -1.07 -30.25
C GLU A 749 -55.43 -1.54 -31.43
N LYS A 750 -55.16 -0.64 -32.38
CA LYS A 750 -54.28 -0.95 -33.51
C LYS A 750 -52.78 -0.90 -33.19
N THR A 751 -52.40 -0.18 -32.16
CA THR A 751 -51.00 -0.02 -31.80
C THR A 751 -50.55 -0.97 -30.69
N GLY A 752 -51.45 -1.28 -29.74
CA GLY A 752 -51.08 -1.90 -28.48
C GLY A 752 -50.25 -0.95 -27.62
N ASN A 753 -49.63 -1.46 -26.56
CA ASN A 753 -48.80 -0.70 -25.64
C ASN A 753 -47.44 -0.35 -26.23
N VAL A 754 -46.75 0.60 -25.64
CA VAL A 754 -45.36 0.89 -26.00
C VAL A 754 -44.43 -0.19 -25.45
N VAL A 755 -43.52 -0.72 -26.26
CA VAL A 755 -42.60 -1.80 -25.89
C VAL A 755 -41.14 -1.33 -25.86
N GLY A 756 -40.83 -0.22 -26.52
CA GLY A 756 -39.46 0.23 -26.54
C GLY A 756 -39.29 1.68 -26.92
N VAL A 757 -38.23 2.27 -26.42
CA VAL A 757 -37.81 3.65 -26.70
C VAL A 757 -36.31 3.71 -26.88
N LYS A 758 -35.84 4.46 -27.89
CA LYS A 758 -34.41 4.75 -28.09
C LYS A 758 -34.25 6.20 -28.56
N ALA A 759 -33.20 6.87 -28.07
CA ALA A 759 -32.78 8.14 -28.62
C ALA A 759 -31.92 7.89 -29.87
N VAL A 760 -32.28 8.53 -30.98
CA VAL A 760 -31.69 8.24 -32.28
C VAL A 760 -31.43 9.52 -33.08
N ASN A 761 -30.45 9.47 -34.00
CA ASN A 761 -30.21 10.45 -35.04
C ASN A 761 -30.66 9.88 -36.39
N GLU A 762 -30.68 10.70 -37.44
CA GLU A 762 -31.10 10.26 -38.79
C GLU A 762 -30.16 9.18 -39.37
N GLU A 763 -28.89 9.23 -39.04
CA GLU A 763 -27.84 8.32 -39.51
C GLU A 763 -27.84 6.97 -38.79
N ASN A 764 -28.59 6.83 -37.72
CA ASN A 764 -28.62 5.58 -36.96
C ASN A 764 -29.50 4.54 -37.63
N GLU A 765 -29.17 3.30 -37.37
CA GLU A 765 -29.96 2.14 -37.73
C GLU A 765 -30.51 1.44 -36.49
N ILE A 766 -31.69 0.89 -36.62
CA ILE A 766 -32.36 0.15 -35.56
C ILE A 766 -32.72 -1.25 -36.02
N MET A 767 -32.81 -2.15 -35.08
CA MET A 767 -33.37 -3.49 -35.23
C MET A 767 -34.66 -3.59 -34.41
N LEU A 768 -35.73 -4.02 -35.04
CA LEU A 768 -37.00 -4.41 -34.42
C LEU A 768 -36.99 -5.94 -34.31
N ILE A 769 -37.22 -6.45 -33.14
CA ILE A 769 -37.17 -7.87 -32.82
C ILE A 769 -38.55 -8.30 -32.31
N THR A 770 -39.09 -9.35 -32.95
CA THR A 770 -40.39 -9.91 -32.56
C THR A 770 -40.26 -11.02 -31.55
N THR A 771 -41.40 -11.38 -30.93
CA THR A 771 -41.53 -12.50 -29.98
C THR A 771 -41.12 -13.86 -30.58
N GLU A 772 -41.18 -14.02 -31.89
CA GLU A 772 -40.74 -15.23 -32.60
C GLU A 772 -39.29 -15.14 -33.12
N GLY A 773 -38.55 -14.09 -32.76
CA GLY A 773 -37.16 -13.92 -33.16
C GLY A 773 -36.95 -13.41 -34.58
N ILE A 774 -37.98 -12.87 -35.23
CA ILE A 774 -37.87 -12.21 -36.54
C ILE A 774 -37.26 -10.84 -36.33
N ILE A 775 -36.18 -10.52 -37.05
CA ILE A 775 -35.47 -9.26 -36.94
C ILE A 775 -35.61 -8.46 -38.22
N ILE A 776 -36.03 -7.20 -38.13
CA ILE A 776 -36.00 -6.26 -39.24
C ILE A 776 -35.05 -5.12 -38.87
N ARG A 777 -34.15 -4.75 -39.82
CA ARG A 777 -33.27 -3.60 -39.73
C ARG A 777 -33.83 -2.45 -40.53
N LEU A 778 -33.93 -1.28 -39.93
CA LEU A 778 -34.46 -0.07 -40.50
C LEU A 778 -33.48 1.10 -40.32
N GLU A 779 -33.32 1.93 -41.33
CA GLU A 779 -32.63 3.21 -41.19
C GLU A 779 -33.56 4.22 -40.50
N CYS A 780 -33.06 4.93 -39.49
CA CYS A 780 -33.91 5.89 -38.77
C CYS A 780 -34.46 6.99 -39.64
N LYS A 781 -33.73 7.41 -40.68
CA LYS A 781 -34.21 8.44 -41.62
C LYS A 781 -35.52 8.05 -42.35
N ASP A 782 -35.78 6.75 -42.51
CA ASP A 782 -37.00 6.26 -43.21
C ASP A 782 -38.23 6.26 -42.28
N ILE A 783 -38.05 6.50 -41.00
CA ILE A 783 -39.13 6.56 -40.01
C ILE A 783 -39.65 8.00 -39.90
N SER A 784 -40.93 8.18 -40.07
CA SER A 784 -41.57 9.50 -40.07
C SER A 784 -41.37 10.25 -38.76
N ILE A 785 -41.03 11.55 -38.86
CA ILE A 785 -41.02 12.45 -37.72
C ILE A 785 -42.46 12.93 -37.50
N LEU A 786 -43.00 12.62 -36.33
CA LEU A 786 -44.39 12.93 -35.96
C LEU A 786 -44.47 13.59 -34.60
N GLY A 787 -45.46 14.43 -34.41
CA GLY A 787 -45.70 15.09 -33.15
C GLY A 787 -46.02 14.14 -32.00
N ARG A 788 -45.87 14.61 -30.81
CA ARG A 788 -45.92 13.90 -29.56
C ARG A 788 -47.16 13.01 -29.34
N ILE A 789 -48.35 13.49 -29.70
CA ILE A 789 -49.63 12.82 -29.46
C ILE A 789 -50.14 12.12 -30.75
N THR A 790 -49.30 11.25 -31.33
CA THR A 790 -49.68 10.45 -32.51
C THR A 790 -49.47 8.97 -32.27
N SER A 791 -50.09 8.12 -33.08
CA SER A 791 -50.02 6.66 -32.99
C SER A 791 -48.86 6.05 -33.81
N GLY A 792 -48.07 6.90 -34.49
CA GLY A 792 -46.96 6.43 -35.35
C GLY A 792 -47.42 5.87 -36.70
N VAL A 793 -46.46 5.40 -37.45
CA VAL A 793 -46.63 4.74 -38.74
C VAL A 793 -46.23 3.24 -38.61
N LYS A 794 -46.66 2.43 -39.54
CA LYS A 794 -46.35 1.02 -39.56
C LYS A 794 -44.91 0.80 -39.97
N LEU A 795 -44.10 0.27 -39.07
CA LEU A 795 -42.69 -0.06 -39.26
C LEU A 795 -42.48 -1.52 -39.68
N MET A 796 -43.33 -2.41 -39.22
CA MET A 796 -43.26 -3.82 -39.49
C MET A 796 -44.63 -4.44 -39.75
N ASN A 797 -44.70 -5.40 -40.71
CA ASN A 797 -45.91 -6.15 -40.99
C ASN A 797 -45.89 -7.43 -40.13
N LEU A 798 -46.68 -7.41 -39.08
CA LEU A 798 -46.83 -8.56 -38.17
C LEU A 798 -48.03 -9.44 -38.59
N LYS A 799 -47.84 -10.76 -38.52
CA LYS A 799 -48.96 -11.71 -38.66
C LYS A 799 -49.69 -11.80 -37.34
N ASN A 800 -50.92 -12.32 -37.35
CA ASN A 800 -51.76 -12.47 -36.13
C ASN A 800 -50.97 -13.14 -35.02
N ASP A 801 -51.05 -12.60 -33.80
CA ASP A 801 -50.45 -13.04 -32.54
C ASP A 801 -48.93 -12.80 -32.37
N ILE A 802 -48.22 -12.25 -33.38
CA ILE A 802 -46.80 -11.87 -33.24
C ILE A 802 -46.74 -10.39 -32.81
N THR A 803 -45.96 -10.11 -31.77
CA THR A 803 -45.70 -8.75 -31.28
C THR A 803 -44.24 -8.38 -31.37
N VAL A 804 -43.93 -7.07 -31.38
CA VAL A 804 -42.57 -6.59 -31.20
C VAL A 804 -42.17 -6.81 -29.74
N ALA A 805 -41.05 -7.47 -29.53
CA ALA A 805 -40.52 -7.78 -28.20
C ALA A 805 -39.50 -6.73 -27.73
N SER A 806 -38.62 -6.24 -28.60
CA SER A 806 -37.61 -5.24 -28.22
C SER A 806 -37.08 -4.44 -29.42
N ILE A 807 -36.33 -3.37 -29.09
CA ILE A 807 -35.66 -2.50 -30.06
C ILE A 807 -34.18 -2.40 -29.71
N ALA A 808 -33.30 -2.63 -30.66
CA ALA A 808 -31.87 -2.39 -30.50
C ALA A 808 -31.37 -1.31 -31.48
N LYS A 809 -30.50 -0.42 -31.02
CA LYS A 809 -29.81 0.57 -31.84
C LYS A 809 -28.47 -0.03 -32.28
N VAL A 810 -28.19 0.03 -33.56
CA VAL A 810 -26.88 -0.34 -34.11
C VAL A 810 -25.94 0.86 -33.93
N ARG A 811 -24.84 0.69 -33.19
CA ARG A 811 -23.86 1.77 -32.97
C ARG A 811 -22.94 1.90 -34.18
N GLU A 812 -22.68 3.13 -34.60
CA GLU A 812 -21.67 3.49 -35.59
C GLU A 812 -20.26 3.44 -35.03
N LYS A 813 -19.27 3.39 -35.95
CA LYS A 813 -17.85 3.61 -35.66
C LYS A 813 -17.66 5.00 -35.08
N GLU A 814 -16.96 5.12 -33.97
CA GLU A 814 -16.34 6.40 -33.60
C GLU A 814 -15.29 6.71 -34.69
N GLU A 815 -15.42 7.89 -35.34
CA GLU A 815 -14.35 8.44 -36.17
C GLU A 815 -13.13 8.64 -35.28
N GLU A 816 -12.01 8.00 -35.61
CA GLU A 816 -10.71 8.34 -35.04
C GLU A 816 -10.44 9.81 -35.39
N SER A 817 -10.36 10.65 -34.36
CA SER A 817 -9.88 12.03 -34.51
C SER A 817 -8.43 11.97 -35.03
N GLU A 818 -8.17 12.72 -36.11
CA GLU A 818 -6.87 12.90 -36.78
C GLU A 818 -5.82 13.60 -35.90
N GLU A 819 -5.50 13.04 -34.73
CA GLU A 819 -4.42 13.55 -33.86
C GLU A 819 -3.15 12.70 -33.82
N THR A 820 -3.01 11.70 -34.71
CA THR A 820 -1.84 10.80 -34.70
C THR A 820 -0.96 10.85 -35.94
N GLU A 821 -1.11 11.79 -36.85
CA GLU A 821 -0.16 11.94 -37.98
C GLU A 821 0.92 13.00 -37.77
N GLU A 822 0.83 13.91 -36.80
CA GLU A 822 1.88 14.91 -36.53
C GLU A 822 3.04 14.42 -35.60
N GLU A 823 2.85 13.34 -34.82
CA GLU A 823 3.93 12.78 -33.98
C GLU A 823 4.84 11.77 -34.71
N ALA A 824 4.47 11.32 -35.89
CA ALA A 824 5.28 10.37 -36.68
C ALA A 824 6.28 11.02 -37.65
N GLU A 825 6.18 12.30 -37.92
CA GLU A 825 7.13 13.03 -38.79
C GLU A 825 8.29 13.69 -38.04
N THR A 826 8.17 13.93 -36.72
CA THR A 826 9.26 14.50 -35.91
C THR A 826 10.25 13.48 -35.35
N ALA A 827 10.09 12.20 -35.69
CA ALA A 827 11.05 11.14 -35.30
C ALA A 827 11.94 10.68 -36.48
N LYS A 828 11.95 11.38 -37.60
CA LYS A 828 12.79 11.06 -38.78
C LYS A 828 13.64 12.23 -39.30
N GLU A 829 13.86 13.27 -38.49
CA GLU A 829 14.95 14.21 -38.70
C GLU A 829 16.00 14.16 -37.60
#